data_10c32064b295413ea8d61e47eb821550
#
_entry.id   10c32064b295413ea8d61e47eb821550
#
_cell.length_a   1.000
_cell.length_b   1.000
_cell.length_c   1.000
_cell.angle_alpha   90.00
_cell.angle_beta   90.00
_cell.angle_gamma   90.00
#
_symmetry.space_group_name_H-M   'P 1'
#
loop_
_entity.id
_entity.type
_entity.pdbx_description
1 polymer ?
#
loop_
_entity_poly.entity_id
_entity_poly.type
_entity_poly.pdbx_seq_one_letter_code
_entity_poly.pdbx_strand_id
1 'polypeptide(L)'
;MLFKNSFRAAMICGALLLIGPIIFAQARIGSIQGLVKDPGGALVPNATITVTQPVTGYRQTTQTDAQGAFKLVNVPFNIYKVRAEANGFQPAEESIDLETTIPLNLELSLSLEQTTAAVTITTGSEAMLETDRTSSDTDINQTILERPIGAAPSRAIESIVASTPGFVTDDNGRMHPRGSESQVQYVIDGVPVTDNMSAIFSTSLDARTLRTVEVLTGGIPAEFGDKLAGVINVNTRSGLEGPTQGAISFSGGSFSTGEAAADFSTHTKKLGFLTNLSATTSQRYLDPPTLDSFHNFGRTGKAFFRLDYQFDANNTLRGVFNFGGSNFQVPNRATQEIAGQDQHQRLRDNSQNISFQHIFSPNSVAQFSFFHRQSNSRLISNALSTPVVANQDRTLQNWGGIGSLALTRGSHNIKFGGQFTITPVDEHFSFHPTQHFPDLEDEDGNVFPNPVNNFNAANPFVFNQSKTGRTLSAYVQDRFTAFKNMTLDLGVRYDNYKLLINEQALSPRLGFAYFIPKTQTTLRASYNRLFQPPPAENLLLASSPEAAALSPLAVLQGITTVQPILPDKQHAFEAGAQQLLGKLFRLNLTVYQKRIKNFSDKDQFFETGVIFPITISSGRVTGEEVRFESTDIHGLHMFASYANARAFGVTPITGGLFLGENPQDLFLQGLKFANDHDQRNEAQFQVGYNHRRSGLYASFSGRYDSGVPAEVEPGTTLADFVAQGFDPRLYNEIDFQRGRVRPRTILDFSVGADLMQKERVSMNVQFDVQNLTNELFLYNFESVFSGTHVGFPRLFSGRLSLRFK
;
A
#
# COMPACT_ATOMS: atom_id res chain seq x y z
N MET A 1 5.74 -6.39 37.46
CA MET A 1 6.18 -7.35 36.44
C MET A 1 6.68 -6.68 35.15
N LEU A 2 6.12 -5.57 34.74
CA LEU A 2 6.50 -4.82 33.50
C LEU A 2 7.96 -4.31 33.46
N PHE A 3 8.52 -3.85 34.58
CA PHE A 3 9.92 -3.33 34.62
C PHE A 3 11.02 -4.40 34.48
N LYS A 4 10.78 -5.66 34.86
CA LYS A 4 11.77 -6.74 34.73
C LYS A 4 11.94 -7.23 33.28
N ASN A 5 10.90 -7.16 32.48
CA ASN A 5 10.94 -7.59 31.08
C ASN A 5 11.60 -6.53 30.18
N SER A 6 11.41 -5.24 30.48
CA SER A 6 12.08 -4.15 29.77
C SER A 6 13.61 -4.12 29.98
N PHE A 7 14.07 -4.47 31.18
CA PHE A 7 15.51 -4.53 31.48
C PHE A 7 16.19 -5.75 30.83
N ARG A 8 15.47 -6.89 30.74
CA ARG A 8 15.98 -8.06 30.00
C ARG A 8 16.02 -7.82 28.49
N ALA A 9 15.03 -7.13 27.93
CA ALA A 9 15.03 -6.73 26.53
C ALA A 9 16.19 -5.77 26.22
N ALA A 10 16.47 -4.79 27.08
CA ALA A 10 17.61 -3.88 26.92
C ALA A 10 18.96 -4.58 27.03
N MET A 11 19.11 -5.57 27.91
CA MET A 11 20.34 -6.38 28.01
C MET A 11 20.53 -7.32 26.83
N ILE A 12 19.46 -7.89 26.27
CA ILE A 12 19.50 -8.73 25.06
C ILE A 12 19.84 -7.87 23.83
N CYS A 13 19.31 -6.66 23.73
CA CYS A 13 19.68 -5.68 22.69
C CYS A 13 21.15 -5.26 22.81
N GLY A 14 21.67 -5.04 24.02
CA GLY A 14 23.09 -4.73 24.26
C GLY A 14 24.02 -5.90 23.89
N ALA A 15 23.62 -7.15 24.14
CA ALA A 15 24.40 -8.34 23.80
C ALA A 15 24.36 -8.67 22.30
N LEU A 16 23.26 -8.39 21.59
CA LEU A 16 23.12 -8.56 20.12
C LEU A 16 23.94 -7.54 19.33
N LEU A 17 24.31 -6.39 19.93
CA LEU A 17 25.21 -5.41 19.32
C LEU A 17 26.68 -5.86 19.30
N LEU A 18 27.02 -6.94 19.98
CA LEU A 18 28.42 -7.41 20.13
C LEU A 18 28.77 -8.68 19.35
N ILE A 19 27.77 -9.39 18.77
CA ILE A 19 28.03 -10.70 18.10
C ILE A 19 27.06 -10.86 16.91
N GLY A 20 27.39 -10.34 15.73
CA GLY A 20 26.67 -10.68 14.51
C GLY A 20 27.35 -10.20 13.26
N PRO A 21 27.27 -10.94 12.13
CA PRO A 21 27.66 -10.39 10.85
C PRO A 21 26.77 -9.17 10.54
N ILE A 22 27.36 -8.11 10.07
CA ILE A 22 26.71 -6.85 9.74
C ILE A 22 25.66 -7.09 8.66
N ILE A 23 24.38 -6.91 8.99
CA ILE A 23 23.23 -7.06 8.09
C ILE A 23 22.67 -5.66 7.81
N PHE A 24 22.30 -5.32 6.52
CA PHE A 24 22.08 -3.95 6.06
C PHE A 24 20.76 -3.70 5.27
N ALA A 25 19.99 -2.60 5.43
CA ALA A 25 18.69 -2.27 4.75
C ALA A 25 18.48 -0.84 4.25
N GLN A 26 17.32 -0.54 3.60
CA GLN A 26 17.24 0.64 2.79
C GLN A 26 15.88 1.31 2.62
N ALA A 27 15.91 2.69 2.52
CA ALA A 27 14.90 3.53 1.87
C ALA A 27 15.32 3.86 0.42
N ARG A 28 14.37 3.97 -0.53
CA ARG A 28 14.63 4.42 -1.92
C ARG A 28 14.61 5.96 -2.00
N ILE A 29 15.49 6.57 -1.28
CA ILE A 29 15.71 8.02 -1.26
C ILE A 29 17.20 8.29 -1.30
N GLY A 30 17.58 9.33 -2.02
CA GLY A 30 18.94 9.80 -2.13
C GLY A 30 19.10 11.23 -1.63
N SER A 31 20.22 11.79 -1.95
CA SER A 31 20.51 13.22 -1.76
C SER A 31 21.20 13.79 -3.00
N ILE A 32 20.95 15.06 -3.26
CA ILE A 32 21.59 15.84 -4.30
C ILE A 32 22.38 16.94 -3.60
N GLN A 33 23.65 17.06 -3.93
CA GLN A 33 24.52 18.09 -3.36
C GLN A 33 25.44 18.65 -4.43
N GLY A 34 25.98 19.84 -4.21
CA GLY A 34 26.87 20.39 -5.22
C GLY A 34 27.29 21.82 -4.96
N LEU A 35 27.86 22.43 -5.98
CA LEU A 35 28.37 23.79 -5.97
C LEU A 35 27.72 24.59 -7.11
N VAL A 36 27.44 25.87 -6.85
CA VAL A 36 27.03 26.81 -7.89
C VAL A 36 28.19 27.75 -8.15
N LYS A 37 28.58 27.89 -9.44
CA LYS A 37 29.67 28.71 -9.92
C LYS A 37 29.18 29.79 -10.88
N ASP A 38 29.82 30.93 -10.90
CA ASP A 38 29.64 31.95 -11.93
C ASP A 38 30.51 31.64 -13.18
N PRO A 39 30.41 32.43 -14.29
CA PRO A 39 31.22 32.21 -15.47
C PRO A 39 32.75 32.36 -15.25
N GLY A 40 33.16 33.00 -14.19
CA GLY A 40 34.57 33.14 -13.80
C GLY A 40 35.07 32.02 -12.90
N GLY A 41 34.18 31.07 -12.53
CA GLY A 41 34.48 29.97 -11.61
C GLY A 41 34.35 30.32 -10.12
N ALA A 42 33.94 31.57 -9.76
CA ALA A 42 33.70 31.94 -8.37
C ALA A 42 32.40 31.32 -7.84
N LEU A 43 32.39 31.00 -6.53
CA LEU A 43 31.24 30.34 -5.87
C LEU A 43 30.12 31.37 -5.61
N VAL A 44 28.86 30.97 -5.90
CA VAL A 44 27.68 31.87 -5.80
C VAL A 44 26.87 31.52 -4.55
N PRO A 45 26.92 32.37 -3.50
CA PRO A 45 26.08 32.18 -2.30
C PRO A 45 24.64 32.64 -2.53
N ASN A 46 23.72 32.13 -1.71
CA ASN A 46 22.28 32.42 -1.72
C ASN A 46 21.59 32.15 -3.08
N ALA A 47 22.17 31.33 -3.95
CA ALA A 47 21.49 30.84 -5.15
C ALA A 47 20.36 29.90 -4.75
N THR A 48 19.20 30.06 -5.34
CA THR A 48 18.05 29.16 -5.12
C THR A 48 18.17 27.95 -6.04
N ILE A 49 18.21 26.77 -5.45
CA ILE A 49 18.22 25.48 -6.15
C ILE A 49 16.85 24.84 -6.04
N THR A 50 16.21 24.57 -7.16
CA THR A 50 14.91 23.91 -7.24
C THR A 50 15.04 22.60 -8.01
N VAL A 51 14.62 21.51 -7.39
CA VAL A 51 14.50 20.19 -8.01
C VAL A 51 13.02 19.92 -8.30
N THR A 52 12.70 19.55 -9.54
CA THR A 52 11.31 19.26 -9.97
C THR A 52 11.25 17.98 -10.78
N GLN A 53 10.16 17.22 -10.59
CA GLN A 53 9.77 16.11 -11.46
C GLN A 53 8.49 16.49 -12.22
N PRO A 54 8.55 16.63 -13.55
CA PRO A 54 7.44 17.24 -14.32
C PRO A 54 6.16 16.41 -14.36
N VAL A 55 6.25 15.07 -14.25
CA VAL A 55 5.10 14.16 -14.31
C VAL A 55 4.42 14.04 -12.95
N THR A 56 5.22 13.80 -11.89
CA THR A 56 4.70 13.61 -10.53
C THR A 56 4.39 14.93 -9.82
N GLY A 57 4.88 16.06 -10.35
CA GLY A 57 4.76 17.37 -9.70
C GLY A 57 5.63 17.55 -8.46
N TYR A 58 6.52 16.56 -8.16
CA TYR A 58 7.45 16.69 -7.03
C TYR A 58 8.29 17.94 -7.15
N ARG A 59 8.44 18.69 -6.04
CA ARG A 59 9.27 19.88 -5.95
C ARG A 59 9.92 20.00 -4.59
N GLN A 60 11.23 20.25 -4.59
CA GLN A 60 12.01 20.59 -3.39
C GLN A 60 12.96 21.75 -3.70
N THR A 61 13.16 22.67 -2.74
CA THR A 61 13.97 23.88 -2.92
C THR A 61 14.94 24.03 -1.75
N THR A 62 16.17 24.45 -2.04
CA THR A 62 17.19 24.83 -1.04
C THR A 62 17.94 26.08 -1.52
N GLN A 63 18.81 26.62 -0.70
CA GLN A 63 19.71 27.73 -1.07
C GLN A 63 21.18 27.33 -0.86
N THR A 64 22.07 27.90 -1.67
CA THR A 64 23.51 27.74 -1.45
C THR A 64 23.96 28.51 -0.21
N ASP A 65 24.91 27.93 0.50
CA ASP A 65 25.60 28.58 1.65
C ASP A 65 26.62 29.65 1.22
N ALA A 66 27.37 30.18 2.19
CA ALA A 66 28.40 31.19 1.93
C ALA A 66 29.56 30.67 1.04
N GLN A 67 29.70 29.36 0.90
CA GLN A 67 30.67 28.69 0.06
C GLN A 67 30.06 28.22 -1.26
N GLY A 68 28.86 28.70 -1.64
CA GLY A 68 28.17 28.31 -2.86
C GLY A 68 27.73 26.85 -2.87
N ALA A 69 27.81 26.15 -1.75
CA ALA A 69 27.43 24.74 -1.66
C ALA A 69 25.94 24.58 -1.30
N PHE A 70 25.30 23.56 -1.87
CA PHE A 70 23.92 23.20 -1.57
C PHE A 70 23.78 21.70 -1.28
N LYS A 71 22.73 21.34 -0.54
CA LYS A 71 22.35 19.96 -0.28
C LYS A 71 20.83 19.83 -0.21
N LEU A 72 20.30 18.86 -0.96
CA LEU A 72 18.91 18.40 -0.91
C LEU A 72 18.94 16.96 -0.39
N VAL A 73 18.23 16.71 0.69
CA VAL A 73 18.17 15.38 1.32
C VAL A 73 16.78 14.81 1.17
N ASN A 74 16.66 13.48 1.31
CA ASN A 74 15.38 12.80 1.28
C ASN A 74 14.65 12.97 -0.06
N VAL A 75 15.42 13.00 -1.16
CA VAL A 75 14.90 13.09 -2.52
C VAL A 75 14.59 11.67 -3.01
N PRO A 76 13.35 11.34 -3.42
CA PRO A 76 13.00 10.03 -3.95
C PRO A 76 13.76 9.70 -5.22
N PHE A 77 13.93 8.41 -5.54
CA PHE A 77 14.54 8.00 -6.79
C PHE A 77 13.64 8.37 -7.97
N ASN A 78 14.15 9.17 -8.88
CA ASN A 78 13.47 9.57 -10.11
C ASN A 78 14.41 10.43 -10.99
N ILE A 79 13.95 10.73 -12.22
CA ILE A 79 14.59 11.72 -13.07
C ILE A 79 14.05 13.12 -12.71
N TYR A 80 14.95 14.06 -12.49
CA TYR A 80 14.62 15.40 -12.05
C TYR A 80 15.21 16.47 -12.96
N LYS A 81 14.54 17.64 -13.00
CA LYS A 81 15.13 18.90 -13.43
C LYS A 81 15.64 19.65 -12.22
N VAL A 82 16.92 19.96 -12.21
CA VAL A 82 17.56 20.81 -11.21
C VAL A 82 17.79 22.19 -11.82
N ARG A 83 17.23 23.21 -11.19
CA ARG A 83 17.34 24.61 -11.63
C ARG A 83 18.01 25.44 -10.56
N ALA A 84 19.05 26.17 -10.94
CA ALA A 84 19.74 27.14 -10.10
C ALA A 84 19.41 28.56 -10.56
N GLU A 85 19.05 29.45 -9.62
CA GLU A 85 18.71 30.85 -9.88
C GLU A 85 19.43 31.74 -8.86
N ALA A 86 20.05 32.82 -9.34
CA ALA A 86 20.65 33.85 -8.51
C ALA A 86 20.48 35.25 -9.18
N ASN A 87 20.39 36.30 -8.35
CA ASN A 87 20.21 37.63 -8.86
C ASN A 87 21.42 38.07 -9.74
N GLY A 88 21.13 38.60 -10.94
CA GLY A 88 22.13 39.01 -11.92
C GLY A 88 22.65 37.92 -12.83
N PHE A 89 22.10 36.71 -12.73
CA PHE A 89 22.46 35.55 -13.55
C PHE A 89 21.26 34.96 -14.28
N GLN A 90 21.50 34.37 -15.44
CA GLN A 90 20.50 33.53 -16.10
C GLN A 90 20.38 32.21 -15.35
N PRO A 91 19.15 31.67 -15.19
CA PRO A 91 18.95 30.38 -14.59
C PRO A 91 19.66 29.26 -15.33
N ALA A 92 20.39 28.40 -14.61
CA ALA A 92 20.95 27.16 -15.14
C ALA A 92 20.01 26.02 -14.85
N GLU A 93 19.78 25.13 -15.81
CA GLU A 93 18.93 23.94 -15.66
C GLU A 93 19.64 22.69 -16.15
N GLU A 94 19.61 21.63 -15.36
CA GLU A 94 20.22 20.33 -15.67
C GLU A 94 19.22 19.21 -15.38
N SER A 95 19.17 18.20 -16.26
CA SER A 95 18.41 16.98 -16.03
C SER A 95 19.31 15.94 -15.37
N ILE A 96 18.84 15.35 -14.28
CA ILE A 96 19.57 14.35 -13.49
C ILE A 96 18.72 13.10 -13.30
N ASP A 97 19.37 11.97 -13.15
CA ASP A 97 18.77 10.74 -12.71
C ASP A 97 19.28 10.35 -11.30
N LEU A 98 18.38 10.24 -10.35
CA LEU A 98 18.68 9.87 -8.96
C LEU A 98 18.17 8.47 -8.70
N GLU A 99 19.03 7.47 -8.80
CA GLU A 99 18.68 6.05 -8.72
C GLU A 99 19.21 5.33 -7.47
N THR A 100 20.10 5.98 -6.75
CA THR A 100 20.81 5.36 -5.64
C THR A 100 20.76 6.23 -4.38
N THR A 101 20.99 5.62 -3.23
CA THR A 101 21.17 6.34 -1.95
C THR A 101 22.50 7.09 -1.86
N ILE A 102 23.38 6.89 -2.85
CA ILE A 102 24.64 7.58 -2.96
C ILE A 102 24.36 9.04 -3.34
N PRO A 103 24.96 10.03 -2.62
CA PRO A 103 24.74 11.41 -2.95
C PRO A 103 25.17 11.75 -4.37
N LEU A 104 24.27 12.32 -5.17
CA LEU A 104 24.58 12.82 -6.50
C LEU A 104 25.27 14.19 -6.35
N ASN A 105 26.47 14.33 -6.92
CA ASN A 105 27.23 15.56 -6.88
C ASN A 105 27.08 16.33 -8.20
N LEU A 106 26.66 17.62 -8.11
CA LEU A 106 26.44 18.48 -9.26
C LEU A 106 27.32 19.72 -9.19
N GLU A 107 27.78 20.19 -10.34
CA GLU A 107 28.37 21.51 -10.52
C GLU A 107 27.51 22.33 -11.48
N LEU A 108 26.77 23.32 -10.96
CA LEU A 108 25.90 24.17 -11.74
C LEU A 108 26.60 25.49 -12.07
N SER A 109 26.81 25.78 -13.35
CA SER A 109 27.43 27.02 -13.81
C SER A 109 26.36 28.00 -14.31
N LEU A 110 26.23 29.15 -13.65
CA LEU A 110 25.35 30.23 -14.06
C LEU A 110 25.99 31.06 -15.18
N SER A 111 25.18 31.66 -16.05
CA SER A 111 25.59 32.64 -17.07
C SER A 111 25.18 34.04 -16.65
N LEU A 112 25.94 35.06 -17.03
CA LEU A 112 25.52 36.44 -16.77
C LEU A 112 24.26 36.82 -17.56
N GLU A 113 23.41 37.61 -16.95
CA GLU A 113 22.19 38.11 -17.58
C GLU A 113 22.55 39.07 -18.73
N GLN A 114 22.49 38.57 -19.97
CA GLN A 114 22.64 39.43 -21.16
C GLN A 114 21.25 40.00 -21.51
N THR A 115 21.25 41.33 -21.76
CA THR A 115 20.04 42.14 -22.13
C THR A 115 19.60 41.82 -23.57
N THR A 116 19.53 40.58 -24.01
CA THR A 116 18.99 40.19 -25.31
C THR A 116 18.24 38.90 -25.18
N ALA A 117 16.95 38.98 -25.46
CA ALA A 117 16.04 37.85 -25.40
C ALA A 117 16.40 36.76 -26.42
N ALA A 118 17.10 35.75 -25.97
CA ALA A 118 17.10 34.43 -26.62
C ALA A 118 16.87 33.39 -25.51
N VAL A 119 15.61 33.05 -25.30
CA VAL A 119 15.26 31.88 -24.48
C VAL A 119 15.71 30.64 -25.24
N THR A 120 16.91 30.18 -24.93
CA THR A 120 17.30 28.83 -25.32
C THR A 120 16.56 27.85 -24.40
N ILE A 121 15.37 27.44 -24.85
CA ILE A 121 14.68 26.31 -24.26
C ILE A 121 15.51 25.07 -24.61
N THR A 122 16.45 24.71 -23.75
CA THR A 122 17.04 23.38 -23.78
C THR A 122 15.94 22.43 -23.34
N THR A 123 15.44 21.69 -24.30
CA THR A 123 14.22 20.90 -24.20
C THR A 123 14.47 19.68 -23.36
N GLY A 124 14.20 19.76 -22.09
CA GLY A 124 14.22 18.62 -21.15
C GLY A 124 13.07 17.63 -21.38
N SER A 125 13.02 17.04 -22.59
CA SER A 125 12.15 15.87 -22.84
C SER A 125 12.63 14.62 -22.10
N GLU A 126 13.90 14.59 -21.68
CA GLU A 126 14.51 13.44 -21.02
C GLU A 126 13.97 13.15 -19.62
N ALA A 127 13.54 14.16 -18.86
CA ALA A 127 12.94 13.99 -17.54
C ALA A 127 11.52 13.36 -17.54
N MET A 128 10.98 13.06 -18.71
CA MET A 128 9.66 12.43 -18.86
C MET A 128 9.73 10.92 -19.11
N LEU A 129 10.85 10.41 -19.61
CA LEU A 129 11.07 9.01 -19.90
C LEU A 129 11.97 8.38 -18.85
N GLU A 130 11.56 7.25 -18.36
CA GLU A 130 12.36 6.39 -17.50
C GLU A 130 13.21 5.49 -18.39
N THR A 131 14.36 6.03 -18.86
CA THR A 131 15.14 5.42 -19.95
C THR A 131 15.84 4.12 -19.56
N ASP A 132 16.06 3.90 -18.27
CA ASP A 132 16.84 2.81 -17.70
C ASP A 132 16.09 1.99 -16.64
N ARG A 133 14.87 2.36 -16.28
CA ARG A 133 14.04 1.57 -15.36
C ARG A 133 13.53 0.29 -16.00
N THR A 134 13.80 -0.84 -15.34
CA THR A 134 13.35 -2.18 -15.76
C THR A 134 12.05 -2.61 -15.06
N SER A 135 11.64 -1.89 -13.99
CA SER A 135 10.40 -2.12 -13.21
C SER A 135 9.19 -1.48 -13.88
N SER A 136 8.00 -2.04 -13.61
CA SER A 136 6.73 -1.33 -13.79
C SER A 136 6.35 -0.69 -12.48
N ASP A 137 6.57 0.59 -12.39
CA ASP A 137 6.27 1.41 -11.23
C ASP A 137 5.42 2.62 -11.61
N THR A 138 4.74 3.14 -10.60
CA THR A 138 3.90 4.33 -10.68
C THR A 138 4.19 5.21 -9.49
N ASP A 139 4.72 6.39 -9.74
CA ASP A 139 4.82 7.44 -8.73
C ASP A 139 3.48 8.17 -8.64
N ILE A 140 2.91 8.25 -7.44
CA ILE A 140 1.66 8.99 -7.22
C ILE A 140 1.93 10.49 -7.37
N ASN A 141 1.11 11.16 -8.18
CA ASN A 141 1.23 12.59 -8.41
C ASN A 141 1.11 13.39 -7.11
N GLN A 142 1.99 14.37 -6.92
CA GLN A 142 2.06 15.22 -5.71
C GLN A 142 0.73 15.95 -5.44
N THR A 143 0.00 16.34 -6.47
CA THR A 143 -1.32 16.99 -6.32
C THR A 143 -2.34 16.04 -5.67
N ILE A 144 -2.30 14.73 -6.00
CA ILE A 144 -3.17 13.72 -5.39
C ILE A 144 -2.82 13.56 -3.91
N LEU A 145 -1.53 13.55 -3.56
CA LEU A 145 -1.07 13.44 -2.17
C LEU A 145 -1.45 14.67 -1.33
N GLU A 146 -1.31 15.86 -1.88
CA GLU A 146 -1.57 17.12 -1.15
C GLU A 146 -3.06 17.47 -1.08
N ARG A 147 -3.83 17.07 -2.08
CA ARG A 147 -5.25 17.45 -2.27
C ARG A 147 -6.09 16.21 -2.63
N PRO A 148 -6.09 15.15 -1.81
CA PRO A 148 -6.87 13.95 -2.12
C PRO A 148 -8.35 14.30 -2.18
N ILE A 149 -9.07 13.75 -3.17
CA ILE A 149 -10.52 13.83 -3.26
C ILE A 149 -11.10 12.88 -2.21
N GLY A 150 -11.77 13.39 -1.21
CA GLY A 150 -12.42 12.68 -0.11
C GLY A 150 -11.68 11.37 0.28
N ALA A 151 -11.37 11.15 1.51
CA ALA A 151 -10.77 9.88 1.91
C ALA A 151 -11.74 9.14 2.82
N ALA A 152 -11.89 7.83 2.61
CA ALA A 152 -12.63 7.00 3.55
C ALA A 152 -11.93 7.01 4.91
N PRO A 153 -12.66 7.17 6.04
CA PRO A 153 -12.10 7.33 7.37
C PRO A 153 -11.11 6.24 7.80
N SER A 154 -11.33 5.01 7.31
CA SER A 154 -10.54 3.82 7.67
C SER A 154 -9.34 3.56 6.75
N ARG A 155 -9.23 4.22 5.57
CA ARG A 155 -8.33 3.77 4.47
C ARG A 155 -7.80 4.89 3.58
N ALA A 156 -7.26 5.95 4.17
CA ALA A 156 -6.83 7.14 3.42
C ALA A 156 -5.68 6.87 2.41
N ILE A 157 -4.70 6.02 2.75
CA ILE A 157 -3.57 5.69 1.87
C ILE A 157 -4.03 4.73 0.77
N GLU A 158 -4.83 3.75 1.11
CA GLU A 158 -5.39 2.77 0.17
C GLU A 158 -6.21 3.47 -0.91
N SER A 159 -7.00 4.48 -0.55
CA SER A 159 -7.76 5.30 -1.52
C SER A 159 -6.85 6.06 -2.49
N ILE A 160 -5.70 6.54 -2.04
CA ILE A 160 -4.70 7.20 -2.88
C ILE A 160 -4.05 6.18 -3.83
N VAL A 161 -3.65 5.02 -3.31
CA VAL A 161 -3.00 3.96 -4.11
C VAL A 161 -3.96 3.34 -5.13
N ALA A 162 -5.25 3.24 -4.81
CA ALA A 162 -6.28 2.75 -5.72
C ALA A 162 -6.44 3.59 -7.00
N SER A 163 -5.87 4.80 -7.04
CA SER A 163 -5.77 5.60 -8.27
C SER A 163 -4.70 5.09 -9.26
N THR A 164 -3.92 4.08 -8.88
CA THR A 164 -2.93 3.42 -9.74
C THR A 164 -3.61 2.41 -10.68
N PRO A 165 -3.19 2.30 -11.96
CA PRO A 165 -3.78 1.33 -12.91
C PRO A 165 -3.71 -0.11 -12.42
N GLY A 166 -4.75 -0.90 -12.73
CA GLY A 166 -4.80 -2.32 -12.46
C GLY A 166 -5.01 -2.70 -10.98
N PHE A 167 -5.47 -1.76 -10.14
CA PHE A 167 -5.82 -2.05 -8.76
C PHE A 167 -7.32 -2.29 -8.60
N VAL A 168 -7.72 -3.54 -8.52
CA VAL A 168 -9.08 -3.88 -8.09
C VAL A 168 -9.24 -3.50 -6.63
N THR A 169 -10.26 -2.71 -6.32
CA THR A 169 -10.63 -2.35 -4.95
C THR A 169 -11.81 -3.17 -4.49
N ASP A 170 -11.61 -3.87 -3.41
CA ASP A 170 -12.61 -4.64 -2.68
C ASP A 170 -13.17 -3.81 -1.51
N ASP A 171 -14.04 -4.43 -0.72
CA ASP A 171 -14.59 -3.87 0.52
C ASP A 171 -13.50 -3.36 1.46
N ASN A 172 -13.83 -2.35 2.22
CA ASN A 172 -12.96 -1.79 3.26
C ASN A 172 -11.55 -1.42 2.77
N GLY A 173 -11.37 -1.16 1.46
CA GLY A 173 -10.14 -0.67 0.84
C GLY A 173 -9.04 -1.70 0.70
N ARG A 174 -9.35 -2.99 0.71
CA ARG A 174 -8.39 -3.99 0.28
C ARG A 174 -8.06 -3.78 -1.19
N MET A 175 -6.79 -3.97 -1.51
CA MET A 175 -6.26 -3.72 -2.84
C MET A 175 -5.70 -5.01 -3.43
N HIS A 176 -6.18 -5.34 -4.62
CA HIS A 176 -5.77 -6.51 -5.38
C HIS A 176 -5.07 -6.08 -6.67
N PRO A 177 -3.73 -5.81 -6.63
CA PRO A 177 -2.99 -5.42 -7.82
C PRO A 177 -3.11 -6.47 -8.92
N ARG A 178 -3.66 -6.06 -10.06
CA ARG A 178 -3.86 -6.94 -11.21
C ARG A 178 -4.79 -8.12 -10.91
N GLY A 179 -5.76 -7.96 -10.00
CA GLY A 179 -6.67 -9.01 -9.57
C GLY A 179 -5.99 -10.16 -8.82
N SER A 180 -4.85 -9.93 -8.19
CA SER A 180 -4.11 -10.93 -7.42
C SER A 180 -4.55 -10.91 -5.96
N GLU A 181 -4.90 -12.06 -5.40
CA GLU A 181 -5.22 -12.24 -3.97
C GLU A 181 -3.97 -12.15 -3.07
N SER A 182 -2.78 -12.26 -3.67
CA SER A 182 -1.53 -12.13 -2.93
C SER A 182 -1.39 -10.74 -2.29
N GLN A 183 -0.70 -10.68 -1.18
CA GLN A 183 -0.56 -9.44 -0.40
C GLN A 183 0.40 -8.43 -1.04
N VAL A 184 0.11 -7.15 -0.79
CA VAL A 184 0.97 -6.01 -1.12
C VAL A 184 1.90 -5.73 0.06
N GLN A 185 3.18 -5.43 -0.23
CA GLN A 185 4.15 -4.99 0.76
C GLN A 185 4.10 -3.48 0.92
N TYR A 186 3.75 -2.99 2.11
CA TYR A 186 4.02 -1.60 2.48
C TYR A 186 5.44 -1.48 3.03
N VAL A 187 6.19 -0.52 2.50
CA VAL A 187 7.54 -0.18 2.97
C VAL A 187 7.54 1.30 3.34
N ILE A 188 7.71 1.62 4.62
CA ILE A 188 7.71 3.00 5.12
C ILE A 188 9.12 3.38 5.53
N ASP A 189 9.69 4.39 4.85
CA ASP A 189 11.08 4.83 5.05
C ASP A 189 12.10 3.68 5.05
N GLY A 190 11.86 2.67 4.19
CA GLY A 190 12.71 1.50 4.00
C GLY A 190 12.42 0.31 4.92
N VAL A 191 11.41 0.37 5.77
CA VAL A 191 11.04 -0.72 6.67
C VAL A 191 9.70 -1.34 6.24
N PRO A 192 9.63 -2.67 6.02
CA PRO A 192 8.40 -3.35 5.71
C PRO A 192 7.46 -3.39 6.92
N VAL A 193 6.17 -3.10 6.69
CA VAL A 193 5.17 -2.96 7.76
C VAL A 193 3.87 -3.73 7.51
N THR A 194 3.84 -4.64 6.53
CA THR A 194 2.64 -5.41 6.22
C THR A 194 2.64 -6.75 6.93
N ASP A 195 1.71 -6.94 7.86
CA ASP A 195 1.59 -8.16 8.67
C ASP A 195 0.25 -8.87 8.48
N ASN A 196 -0.81 -8.11 8.14
CA ASN A 196 -2.18 -8.59 8.08
C ASN A 196 -2.71 -8.60 6.65
N MET A 197 -3.69 -9.45 6.37
CA MET A 197 -4.38 -9.51 5.08
C MET A 197 -5.28 -8.29 4.86
N SER A 198 -5.90 -7.79 5.91
CA SER A 198 -6.81 -6.64 5.82
C SER A 198 -6.07 -5.30 5.82
N ALA A 199 -6.37 -4.44 4.85
CA ALA A 199 -5.82 -3.09 4.75
C ALA A 199 -6.15 -2.22 5.97
N ILE A 200 -7.29 -2.41 6.61
CA ILE A 200 -7.71 -1.69 7.83
C ILE A 200 -6.68 -1.87 8.97
N PHE A 201 -5.98 -2.98 8.95
CA PHE A 201 -4.98 -3.34 9.95
C PHE A 201 -3.55 -3.06 9.52
N SER A 202 -3.33 -2.66 8.26
CA SER A 202 -1.99 -2.64 7.66
C SER A 202 -1.19 -1.40 7.99
N THR A 203 -1.83 -0.23 8.15
CA THR A 203 -1.09 1.00 8.45
C THR A 203 -1.95 2.03 9.19
N SER A 204 -1.37 2.65 10.20
CA SER A 204 -1.94 3.79 10.91
C SER A 204 -1.36 5.14 10.45
N LEU A 205 -0.65 5.17 9.33
CA LEU A 205 -0.02 6.37 8.81
C LEU A 205 -1.07 7.37 8.26
N ASP A 206 -0.85 8.66 8.51
CA ASP A 206 -1.69 9.73 7.96
C ASP A 206 -1.15 10.18 6.59
N ALA A 207 -2.05 10.40 5.61
CA ALA A 207 -1.65 10.83 4.26
C ALA A 207 -0.87 12.16 4.24
N ARG A 208 -1.08 13.05 5.21
CA ARG A 208 -0.34 14.32 5.34
C ARG A 208 1.13 14.15 5.70
N THR A 209 1.53 12.99 6.22
CA THR A 209 2.93 12.68 6.51
C THR A 209 3.71 12.25 5.28
N LEU A 210 3.03 11.91 4.19
CA LEU A 210 3.62 11.37 2.98
C LEU A 210 4.38 12.44 2.20
N ARG A 211 5.56 12.07 1.72
CA ARG A 211 6.33 12.86 0.75
C ARG A 211 6.14 12.30 -0.66
N THR A 212 6.31 11.00 -0.81
CA THR A 212 6.05 10.27 -2.05
C THR A 212 5.50 8.89 -1.77
N VAL A 213 4.74 8.39 -2.73
CA VAL A 213 4.28 7.00 -2.77
C VAL A 213 4.62 6.44 -4.16
N GLU A 214 5.47 5.43 -4.18
CA GLU A 214 5.84 4.67 -5.37
C GLU A 214 5.18 3.30 -5.29
N VAL A 215 4.52 2.88 -6.35
CA VAL A 215 3.81 1.61 -6.43
C VAL A 215 4.47 0.73 -7.49
N LEU A 216 5.13 -0.36 -7.06
CA LEU A 216 5.77 -1.33 -7.94
C LEU A 216 4.84 -2.54 -8.11
N THR A 217 4.43 -2.82 -9.32
CA THR A 217 3.57 -3.97 -9.68
C THR A 217 4.28 -5.05 -10.48
N GLY A 218 5.50 -4.75 -11.00
CA GLY A 218 6.34 -5.69 -11.75
C GLY A 218 7.81 -5.28 -11.74
N GLY A 219 8.72 -6.19 -12.12
CA GLY A 219 10.16 -5.94 -12.09
C GLY A 219 10.68 -5.61 -10.68
N ILE A 220 10.12 -6.24 -9.63
CA ILE A 220 10.40 -5.90 -8.22
C ILE A 220 11.87 -6.23 -7.88
N PRO A 221 12.69 -5.27 -7.42
CA PRO A 221 14.09 -5.49 -7.04
C PRO A 221 14.27 -6.52 -5.91
N ALA A 222 15.45 -7.17 -5.85
CA ALA A 222 15.73 -8.26 -4.89
C ALA A 222 15.75 -7.81 -3.41
N GLU A 223 15.91 -6.52 -3.15
CA GLU A 223 15.80 -5.93 -1.81
C GLU A 223 14.41 -6.11 -1.18
N PHE A 224 13.36 -6.17 -1.99
CA PHE A 224 11.99 -6.39 -1.53
C PHE A 224 11.64 -7.88 -1.51
N GLY A 225 10.94 -8.32 -0.47
CA GLY A 225 10.50 -9.70 -0.28
C GLY A 225 9.19 -9.81 0.47
N ASP A 226 8.87 -11.01 0.90
CA ASP A 226 7.74 -11.37 1.77
C ASP A 226 6.35 -11.18 1.16
N LYS A 227 6.19 -10.55 -0.02
CA LYS A 227 4.90 -10.34 -0.69
C LYS A 227 5.03 -10.51 -2.20
N LEU A 228 3.91 -10.90 -2.87
CA LEU A 228 3.90 -11.24 -4.28
C LEU A 228 3.18 -10.23 -5.18
N ALA A 229 2.17 -9.55 -4.65
CA ALA A 229 1.29 -8.72 -5.47
C ALA A 229 1.97 -7.44 -5.96
N GLY A 230 2.74 -6.80 -5.08
CA GLY A 230 3.45 -5.56 -5.37
C GLY A 230 4.08 -4.94 -4.12
N VAL A 231 4.73 -3.80 -4.31
CA VAL A 231 5.33 -3.01 -3.23
C VAL A 231 4.78 -1.59 -3.27
N ILE A 232 4.27 -1.09 -2.16
CA ILE A 232 3.92 0.30 -1.94
C ILE A 232 5.03 0.91 -1.09
N ASN A 233 5.94 1.63 -1.74
CA ASN A 233 7.07 2.27 -1.11
C ASN A 233 6.72 3.71 -0.74
N VAL A 234 6.67 3.99 0.54
CA VAL A 234 6.24 5.26 1.13
C VAL A 234 7.46 5.96 1.73
N ASN A 235 7.74 7.17 1.26
CA ASN A 235 8.68 8.05 1.92
C ASN A 235 7.92 9.14 2.66
N THR A 236 8.21 9.33 3.94
CA THR A 236 7.58 10.37 4.75
C THR A 236 8.33 11.70 4.64
N ARG A 237 7.65 12.80 4.91
CA ARG A 237 8.25 14.15 4.95
C ARG A 237 9.28 14.23 6.08
N SER A 238 10.32 15.03 5.89
CA SER A 238 11.34 15.29 6.89
C SER A 238 11.25 16.72 7.44
N GLY A 239 11.55 16.89 8.73
CA GLY A 239 11.69 18.21 9.32
C GLY A 239 12.84 19.03 8.75
N LEU A 240 13.84 18.39 8.13
CA LEU A 240 14.96 19.07 7.46
C LEU A 240 14.56 19.71 6.11
N GLU A 241 13.34 19.44 5.62
CA GLU A 241 12.85 19.97 4.35
C GLU A 241 12.05 21.26 4.56
N GLY A 242 12.49 22.33 3.93
CA GLY A 242 11.79 23.61 3.95
C GLY A 242 11.85 24.37 5.29
N PRO A 243 11.12 25.48 5.43
CA PRO A 243 11.11 26.31 6.63
C PRO A 243 10.33 25.67 7.78
N THR A 244 10.49 26.19 8.98
CA THR A 244 9.61 25.88 10.12
C THR A 244 8.18 26.26 9.77
N GLN A 245 7.26 25.30 9.88
CA GLN A 245 5.86 25.49 9.54
C GLN A 245 4.93 24.60 10.38
N GLY A 246 3.71 25.06 10.56
CA GLY A 246 2.64 24.28 11.17
C GLY A 246 1.38 24.36 10.31
N ALA A 247 0.51 23.36 10.42
CA ALA A 247 -0.81 23.39 9.82
C ALA A 247 -1.87 22.79 10.76
N ILE A 248 -3.06 23.35 10.72
CA ILE A 248 -4.24 22.78 11.36
C ILE A 248 -5.29 22.62 10.28
N SER A 249 -5.91 21.44 10.21
CA SER A 249 -6.97 21.17 9.25
C SER A 249 -8.19 20.56 9.93
N PHE A 250 -9.36 20.97 9.43
CA PHE A 250 -10.65 20.41 9.83
C PHE A 250 -11.40 20.00 8.56
N SER A 251 -12.03 18.85 8.58
CA SER A 251 -12.96 18.46 7.53
C SER A 251 -14.23 17.86 8.12
N GLY A 252 -15.33 18.02 7.39
CA GLY A 252 -16.63 17.47 7.74
C GLY A 252 -17.38 17.07 6.48
N GLY A 253 -18.26 16.05 6.60
CA GLY A 253 -18.98 15.55 5.45
C GLY A 253 -20.16 14.65 5.77
N SER A 254 -20.65 13.96 4.76
CA SER A 254 -21.74 12.99 4.82
C SER A 254 -21.51 11.96 5.92
N PHE A 255 -22.57 11.36 6.43
CA PHE A 255 -22.56 10.38 7.54
C PHE A 255 -21.88 10.90 8.82
N SER A 256 -22.06 12.21 9.12
CA SER A 256 -21.42 12.86 10.27
C SER A 256 -19.91 12.59 10.34
N THR A 257 -19.27 12.41 9.18
CA THR A 257 -17.82 12.26 9.11
C THR A 257 -17.15 13.56 9.51
N GLY A 258 -16.24 13.49 10.47
CA GLY A 258 -15.46 14.61 10.95
C GLY A 258 -14.00 14.23 11.13
N GLU A 259 -13.09 15.13 10.77
CA GLU A 259 -11.65 14.97 10.96
C GLU A 259 -11.03 16.26 11.48
N ALA A 260 -10.11 16.13 12.41
CA ALA A 260 -9.23 17.20 12.85
C ALA A 260 -7.78 16.70 12.80
N ALA A 261 -6.87 17.53 12.27
CA ALA A 261 -5.46 17.21 12.25
C ALA A 261 -4.58 18.44 12.48
N ALA A 262 -3.40 18.20 13.05
CA ALA A 262 -2.36 19.17 13.27
C ALA A 262 -1.00 18.64 12.82
N ASP A 263 -0.29 19.43 12.04
CA ASP A 263 1.07 19.16 11.55
C ASP A 263 2.01 20.22 12.10
N PHE A 264 3.23 19.83 12.44
CA PHE A 264 4.30 20.74 12.76
C PHE A 264 5.64 20.21 12.25
N SER A 265 6.42 21.08 11.63
CA SER A 265 7.74 20.76 11.10
C SER A 265 8.70 21.89 11.42
N THR A 266 9.86 21.55 11.96
CA THR A 266 10.91 22.53 12.30
C THR A 266 12.30 21.89 12.19
N HIS A 267 13.33 22.72 12.05
CA HIS A 267 14.71 22.26 12.03
C HIS A 267 15.69 23.26 12.60
N THR A 268 16.79 22.75 13.08
CA THR A 268 18.06 23.43 13.23
C THR A 268 18.99 23.05 12.09
N LYS A 269 20.25 23.50 12.11
CA LYS A 269 21.26 23.06 11.11
C LYS A 269 21.49 21.55 11.08
N LYS A 270 21.23 20.84 12.18
CA LYS A 270 21.53 19.40 12.32
C LYS A 270 20.33 18.54 12.66
N LEU A 271 19.29 19.09 13.25
CA LEU A 271 18.13 18.34 13.74
C LEU A 271 16.88 18.80 13.00
N GLY A 272 16.21 17.89 12.34
CA GLY A 272 14.86 18.05 11.80
C GLY A 272 13.84 17.32 12.66
N PHE A 273 12.70 17.96 12.92
CA PHE A 273 11.56 17.38 13.63
C PHE A 273 10.30 17.57 12.81
N LEU A 274 9.51 16.51 12.68
CA LEU A 274 8.17 16.55 12.08
C LEU A 274 7.20 15.76 12.95
N THR A 275 6.03 16.30 13.18
CA THR A 275 4.91 15.59 13.84
C THR A 275 3.61 15.81 13.10
N ASN A 276 2.74 14.80 13.15
CA ASN A 276 1.34 14.87 12.73
C ASN A 276 0.48 14.19 13.79
N LEU A 277 -0.61 14.83 14.16
CA LEU A 277 -1.66 14.29 15.02
C LEU A 277 -2.98 14.38 14.27
N SER A 278 -3.76 13.31 14.22
CA SER A 278 -5.08 13.33 13.60
C SER A 278 -6.09 12.47 14.33
N ALA A 279 -7.36 12.87 14.23
CA ALA A 279 -8.49 12.14 14.76
C ALA A 279 -9.65 12.22 13.75
N THR A 280 -10.30 11.09 13.49
CA THR A 280 -11.40 10.95 12.53
C THR A 280 -12.55 10.19 13.16
N THR A 281 -13.78 10.58 12.85
CA THR A 281 -15.00 9.83 13.22
C THR A 281 -15.95 9.75 12.03
N SER A 282 -16.80 8.70 11.97
CA SER A 282 -17.83 8.54 10.92
C SER A 282 -18.94 7.62 11.39
N GLN A 283 -20.20 7.87 10.94
CA GLN A 283 -21.34 6.95 11.06
C GLN A 283 -21.38 5.90 9.92
N ARG A 284 -20.47 5.99 8.94
CA ARG A 284 -20.21 4.98 7.93
C ARG A 284 -18.70 4.73 7.88
N TYR A 285 -18.21 3.98 8.86
CA TYR A 285 -16.79 3.74 9.03
C TYR A 285 -16.26 2.64 8.09
N LEU A 286 -17.07 1.58 7.91
CA LEU A 286 -16.81 0.46 6.99
C LEU A 286 -17.83 0.42 5.86
N ASP A 287 -17.59 -0.40 4.84
CA ASP A 287 -18.56 -0.71 3.79
C ASP A 287 -19.57 -1.73 4.35
N PRO A 288 -20.86 -1.41 4.43
CA PRO A 288 -21.83 -2.27 5.07
C PRO A 288 -22.34 -3.38 4.13
N PRO A 289 -22.88 -4.48 4.69
CA PRO A 289 -23.53 -5.53 3.89
C PRO A 289 -24.92 -5.13 3.37
N THR A 290 -25.48 -4.00 3.83
CA THR A 290 -26.81 -3.48 3.48
C THR A 290 -26.77 -2.02 3.10
N LEU A 291 -27.82 -1.55 2.38
CA LEU A 291 -27.95 -0.14 1.99
C LEU A 291 -28.12 0.81 3.20
N ASP A 292 -28.70 0.35 4.27
CA ASP A 292 -29.07 1.17 5.43
C ASP A 292 -27.92 1.37 6.42
N SER A 293 -26.76 0.78 6.20
CA SER A 293 -25.55 1.02 7.02
C SER A 293 -25.75 0.95 8.54
N PHE A 294 -26.47 -0.09 9.01
CA PHE A 294 -26.72 -0.32 10.43
C PHE A 294 -25.42 -0.56 11.20
N HIS A 295 -25.36 -0.08 12.44
CA HIS A 295 -24.30 -0.36 13.40
C HIS A 295 -22.89 -0.11 12.82
N ASN A 296 -22.60 1.12 12.35
CA ASN A 296 -21.40 1.40 11.56
C ASN A 296 -20.62 2.65 12.02
N PHE A 297 -20.75 3.01 13.29
CA PHE A 297 -19.96 4.10 13.87
C PHE A 297 -18.51 3.67 14.10
N GLY A 298 -17.57 4.55 13.76
CA GLY A 298 -16.16 4.33 14.08
C GLY A 298 -15.39 5.61 14.32
N ARG A 299 -14.26 5.47 15.02
CA ARG A 299 -13.31 6.53 15.31
C ARG A 299 -11.88 6.03 15.24
N THR A 300 -10.97 6.86 14.73
CA THR A 300 -9.54 6.58 14.62
C THR A 300 -8.74 7.76 15.15
N GLY A 301 -7.67 7.48 15.89
CA GLY A 301 -6.65 8.45 16.28
C GLY A 301 -5.29 8.01 15.82
N LYS A 302 -4.47 8.94 15.31
CA LYS A 302 -3.11 8.70 14.80
C LYS A 302 -2.15 9.76 15.33
N ALA A 303 -0.93 9.33 15.64
CA ALA A 303 0.17 10.21 16.00
C ALA A 303 1.45 9.73 15.31
N PHE A 304 2.10 10.63 14.62
CA PHE A 304 3.34 10.39 13.87
C PHE A 304 4.41 11.37 14.33
N PHE A 305 5.63 10.86 14.54
CA PHE A 305 6.81 11.65 14.88
C PHE A 305 7.98 11.18 14.03
N ARG A 306 8.72 12.13 13.45
CA ARG A 306 9.96 11.87 12.76
C ARG A 306 11.05 12.81 13.24
N LEU A 307 12.23 12.25 13.53
CA LEU A 307 13.45 12.94 13.91
C LEU A 307 14.55 12.56 12.92
N ASP A 308 15.19 13.53 12.30
CA ASP A 308 16.37 13.34 11.48
C ASP A 308 17.53 14.14 12.10
N TYR A 309 18.61 13.48 12.50
CA TYR A 309 19.78 14.11 13.09
C TYR A 309 21.04 13.87 12.23
N GLN A 310 21.63 14.94 11.74
CA GLN A 310 22.88 14.94 10.98
C GLN A 310 24.04 15.19 11.93
N PHE A 311 24.82 14.15 12.29
CA PHE A 311 26.04 14.30 13.07
C PHE A 311 27.06 15.14 12.32
N ASP A 312 27.26 14.81 11.05
CA ASP A 312 28.13 15.45 10.07
C ASP A 312 27.64 15.16 8.63
N ALA A 313 28.45 15.51 7.62
CA ALA A 313 28.09 15.31 6.21
C ALA A 313 27.88 13.82 5.83
N ASN A 314 28.49 12.89 6.55
CA ASN A 314 28.50 11.47 6.21
C ASN A 314 27.58 10.63 7.11
N ASN A 315 27.17 11.15 8.26
CA ASN A 315 26.47 10.39 9.29
C ASN A 315 25.10 10.99 9.59
N THR A 316 24.04 10.23 9.33
CA THR A 316 22.66 10.63 9.62
C THR A 316 21.94 9.55 10.43
N LEU A 317 21.27 9.95 11.50
CA LEU A 317 20.37 9.13 12.29
C LEU A 317 18.92 9.58 12.05
N ARG A 318 18.03 8.64 11.81
CA ARG A 318 16.59 8.87 11.64
C ARG A 318 15.83 8.04 12.67
N GLY A 319 14.86 8.67 13.33
CA GLY A 319 13.84 7.99 14.14
C GLY A 319 12.45 8.26 13.57
N VAL A 320 11.66 7.21 13.32
CA VAL A 320 10.27 7.30 12.88
C VAL A 320 9.41 6.53 13.86
N PHE A 321 8.39 7.19 14.43
CA PHE A 321 7.51 6.65 15.44
C PHE A 321 6.08 6.89 15.01
N ASN A 322 5.30 5.82 14.89
CA ASN A 322 3.92 5.88 14.46
C ASN A 322 3.04 5.14 15.48
N PHE A 323 1.95 5.77 15.90
CA PHE A 323 0.99 5.25 16.86
C PHE A 323 -0.41 5.45 16.30
N GLY A 324 -1.20 4.39 16.27
CA GLY A 324 -2.56 4.47 15.78
C GLY A 324 -3.50 3.55 16.52
N GLY A 325 -4.77 3.92 16.50
CA GLY A 325 -5.81 3.06 17.04
C GLY A 325 -7.18 3.43 16.52
N SER A 326 -7.96 2.42 16.24
CA SER A 326 -9.34 2.51 15.80
C SER A 326 -10.25 1.75 16.76
N ASN A 327 -11.46 2.25 16.90
CA ASN A 327 -12.54 1.57 17.60
C ASN A 327 -13.82 1.79 16.80
N PHE A 328 -14.41 0.71 16.31
CA PHE A 328 -15.55 0.78 15.42
C PHE A 328 -16.51 -0.40 15.62
N GLN A 329 -17.74 -0.17 15.23
CA GLN A 329 -18.79 -1.17 15.16
C GLN A 329 -18.61 -2.01 13.88
N VAL A 330 -18.93 -3.29 13.94
CA VAL A 330 -19.01 -4.16 12.76
C VAL A 330 -20.41 -3.98 12.17
N PRO A 331 -20.56 -3.60 10.89
CA PRO A 331 -21.88 -3.35 10.30
C PRO A 331 -22.78 -4.58 10.33
N ASN A 332 -24.03 -4.38 10.70
CA ASN A 332 -25.04 -5.43 10.82
C ASN A 332 -25.81 -5.63 9.49
N ARG A 333 -26.19 -6.90 9.21
CA ARG A 333 -27.36 -7.19 8.36
C ARG A 333 -28.67 -6.77 9.08
N ALA A 334 -29.77 -6.63 8.35
CA ALA A 334 -31.06 -6.28 8.93
C ALA A 334 -31.53 -7.27 10.02
N THR A 335 -31.30 -8.56 9.80
CA THR A 335 -31.63 -9.61 10.80
C THR A 335 -30.79 -9.51 12.07
N GLN A 336 -29.51 -9.17 11.95
CA GLN A 336 -28.59 -8.96 13.06
C GLN A 336 -28.95 -7.70 13.87
N GLU A 337 -29.35 -6.62 13.17
CA GLU A 337 -29.81 -5.38 13.81
C GLU A 337 -31.09 -5.61 14.59
N ILE A 338 -32.07 -6.33 14.01
CA ILE A 338 -33.33 -6.69 14.68
C ILE A 338 -33.09 -7.58 15.92
N ALA A 339 -32.10 -8.49 15.83
CA ALA A 339 -31.69 -9.33 16.95
C ALA A 339 -31.00 -8.55 18.08
N GLY A 340 -30.54 -7.32 17.82
CA GLY A 340 -29.83 -6.48 18.79
C GLY A 340 -28.34 -6.82 18.88
N GLN A 341 -27.73 -7.30 17.76
CA GLN A 341 -26.30 -7.56 17.68
C GLN A 341 -25.51 -6.28 17.91
N ASP A 342 -24.49 -6.38 18.77
CA ASP A 342 -23.54 -5.32 19.05
C ASP A 342 -22.12 -5.89 19.06
N GLN A 343 -21.44 -5.81 17.89
CA GLN A 343 -20.06 -6.24 17.72
C GLN A 343 -19.15 -5.03 17.54
N HIS A 344 -18.07 -5.00 18.29
CA HIS A 344 -17.06 -3.94 18.25
C HIS A 344 -15.68 -4.49 17.92
N GLN A 345 -15.00 -3.81 17.01
CA GLN A 345 -13.61 -4.06 16.69
C GLN A 345 -12.72 -2.96 17.27
N ARG A 346 -11.66 -3.35 17.98
CA ARG A 346 -10.62 -2.45 18.50
C ARG A 346 -9.29 -2.82 17.86
N LEU A 347 -8.63 -1.82 17.27
CA LEU A 347 -7.31 -1.97 16.68
C LEU A 347 -6.32 -1.07 17.39
N ARG A 348 -5.09 -1.56 17.53
CA ARG A 348 -3.93 -0.78 17.95
C ARG A 348 -2.76 -1.15 17.06
N ASP A 349 -2.10 -0.16 16.50
CA ASP A 349 -0.93 -0.32 15.65
C ASP A 349 0.13 0.69 16.05
N ASN A 350 1.28 0.20 16.47
CA ASN A 350 2.40 1.02 16.89
C ASN A 350 3.66 0.54 16.17
N SER A 351 4.39 1.45 15.55
CA SER A 351 5.66 1.13 14.92
C SER A 351 6.74 2.13 15.26
N GLN A 352 7.96 1.64 15.48
CA GLN A 352 9.15 2.42 15.75
C GLN A 352 10.26 1.93 14.83
N ASN A 353 10.94 2.86 14.18
CA ASN A 353 12.06 2.60 13.31
C ASN A 353 13.20 3.58 13.64
N ILE A 354 14.39 3.05 13.87
CA ILE A 354 15.61 3.82 14.04
C ILE A 354 16.59 3.39 12.95
N SER A 355 16.95 4.31 12.07
CA SER A 355 17.84 4.06 10.94
C SER A 355 19.08 4.94 11.01
N PHE A 356 20.25 4.33 10.82
CA PHE A 356 21.52 5.02 10.71
C PHE A 356 22.10 4.85 9.32
N GLN A 357 22.51 5.94 8.69
CA GLN A 357 23.16 5.96 7.38
C GLN A 357 24.58 6.49 7.53
N HIS A 358 25.54 5.81 6.89
CA HIS A 358 26.92 6.21 6.79
C HIS A 358 27.41 6.24 5.35
N ILE A 359 28.01 7.34 4.93
CA ILE A 359 28.63 7.54 3.61
C ILE A 359 30.13 7.32 3.76
N PHE A 360 30.64 6.19 3.29
CA PHE A 360 32.08 5.86 3.32
C PHE A 360 32.85 6.68 2.28
N SER A 361 32.24 6.90 1.13
CA SER A 361 32.84 7.62 0.01
C SER A 361 31.73 8.11 -0.96
N PRO A 362 32.04 8.94 -1.94
CA PRO A 362 31.10 9.32 -2.99
C PRO A 362 30.47 8.14 -3.76
N ASN A 363 31.01 6.95 -3.62
CA ASN A 363 30.58 5.75 -4.35
C ASN A 363 30.14 4.61 -3.40
N SER A 364 30.01 4.87 -2.09
CA SER A 364 29.72 3.82 -1.12
C SER A 364 28.93 4.33 0.06
N VAL A 365 27.75 3.77 0.28
CA VAL A 365 26.83 4.12 1.36
C VAL A 365 26.32 2.86 2.05
N ALA A 366 26.39 2.84 3.39
CA ALA A 366 25.72 1.85 4.21
C ALA A 366 24.55 2.46 4.97
N GLN A 367 23.52 1.67 5.17
CA GLN A 367 22.40 2.01 6.04
C GLN A 367 22.06 0.82 6.93
N PHE A 368 21.72 1.09 8.17
CA PHE A 368 21.22 0.10 9.14
C PHE A 368 19.95 0.62 9.78
N SER A 369 18.92 -0.24 9.89
CA SER A 369 17.65 0.07 10.54
C SER A 369 17.32 -1.01 11.56
N PHE A 370 16.90 -0.60 12.73
CA PHE A 370 16.26 -1.43 13.73
C PHE A 370 14.79 -1.02 13.82
N PHE A 371 13.89 -1.99 13.83
CA PHE A 371 12.46 -1.71 13.90
C PHE A 371 11.72 -2.61 14.89
N HIS A 372 10.67 -2.06 15.44
CA HIS A 372 9.65 -2.78 16.19
C HIS A 372 8.28 -2.35 15.69
N ARG A 373 7.37 -3.31 15.53
CA ARG A 373 5.96 -3.06 15.30
C ARG A 373 5.13 -3.98 16.17
N GLN A 374 4.02 -3.47 16.68
CA GLN A 374 2.99 -4.24 17.38
C GLN A 374 1.63 -3.88 16.80
N SER A 375 0.90 -4.90 16.35
CA SER A 375 -0.50 -4.81 15.93
C SER A 375 -1.33 -5.68 16.87
N ASN A 376 -2.41 -5.09 17.43
CA ASN A 376 -3.39 -5.80 18.23
C ASN A 376 -4.78 -5.61 17.62
N SER A 377 -5.51 -6.69 17.45
CA SER A 377 -6.88 -6.73 16.94
C SER A 377 -7.78 -7.46 17.92
N ARG A 378 -8.86 -6.81 18.36
CA ARG A 378 -9.80 -7.36 19.34
C ARG A 378 -11.22 -7.21 18.86
N LEU A 379 -11.93 -8.33 18.62
CA LEU A 379 -13.37 -8.38 18.40
C LEU A 379 -14.08 -8.70 19.71
N ILE A 380 -15.15 -7.98 20.00
CA ILE A 380 -16.00 -8.15 21.18
C ILE A 380 -17.44 -8.21 20.69
N SER A 381 -18.11 -9.34 20.96
CA SER A 381 -19.52 -9.56 20.64
C SER A 381 -20.38 -9.47 21.91
N ASN A 382 -21.66 -9.08 21.76
CA ASN A 382 -22.65 -9.26 22.80
C ASN A 382 -23.35 -10.64 22.71
N ALA A 383 -24.15 -11.01 23.70
CA ALA A 383 -24.87 -12.29 23.74
C ALA A 383 -25.98 -12.42 22.68
N LEU A 384 -26.34 -11.34 22.01
CA LEU A 384 -27.36 -11.29 20.95
C LEU A 384 -26.77 -11.39 19.55
N SER A 385 -25.45 -11.52 19.42
CA SER A 385 -24.78 -11.69 18.13
C SER A 385 -25.21 -12.98 17.45
N THR A 386 -25.49 -12.92 16.14
CA THR A 386 -26.01 -14.03 15.35
C THR A 386 -25.30 -14.09 13.98
N PRO A 387 -25.04 -15.27 13.42
CA PRO A 387 -25.39 -16.64 13.88
C PRO A 387 -24.49 -17.15 15.02
N VAL A 388 -23.46 -16.41 15.40
CA VAL A 388 -22.49 -16.79 16.43
C VAL A 388 -22.15 -15.62 17.35
N VAL A 389 -21.86 -15.90 18.61
CA VAL A 389 -21.12 -15.00 19.48
C VAL A 389 -19.65 -15.33 19.32
N ALA A 390 -18.87 -14.47 18.66
CA ALA A 390 -17.45 -14.66 18.44
C ALA A 390 -16.63 -13.57 19.15
N ASN A 391 -15.55 -13.95 19.83
CA ASN A 391 -14.61 -13.03 20.45
C ASN A 391 -13.19 -13.38 20.01
N GLN A 392 -12.40 -12.35 19.78
CA GLN A 392 -10.99 -12.49 19.40
C GLN A 392 -10.14 -11.48 20.17
N ASP A 393 -8.94 -11.88 20.58
CA ASP A 393 -7.86 -10.97 20.99
C ASP A 393 -6.55 -11.50 20.41
N ARG A 394 -6.05 -10.82 19.38
CA ARG A 394 -4.84 -11.23 18.66
C ARG A 394 -3.79 -10.14 18.75
N THR A 395 -2.56 -10.53 19.12
CA THR A 395 -1.39 -9.65 19.10
C THR A 395 -0.31 -10.23 18.21
N LEU A 396 0.15 -9.42 17.26
CA LEU A 396 1.28 -9.69 16.39
C LEU A 396 2.37 -8.66 16.66
N GLN A 397 3.59 -9.11 16.88
CA GLN A 397 4.76 -8.25 17.03
C GLN A 397 5.81 -8.61 15.98
N ASN A 398 6.55 -7.61 15.51
CA ASN A 398 7.73 -7.77 14.68
C ASN A 398 8.88 -6.99 15.28
N TRP A 399 9.94 -7.71 15.64
CA TRP A 399 11.22 -7.15 16.05
C TRP A 399 12.24 -7.47 14.98
N GLY A 400 12.91 -6.48 14.41
CA GLY A 400 13.81 -6.77 13.31
C GLY A 400 14.95 -5.79 13.14
N GLY A 401 15.94 -6.28 12.44
CA GLY A 401 17.05 -5.49 11.94
C GLY A 401 17.18 -5.72 10.44
N ILE A 402 17.47 -4.66 9.77
CA ILE A 402 17.64 -4.66 8.32
C ILE A 402 18.91 -3.87 8.01
N GLY A 403 19.73 -4.25 7.01
CA GLY A 403 20.91 -3.54 6.60
C GLY A 403 21.32 -3.75 5.15
N SER A 404 21.94 -2.72 4.51
CA SER A 404 22.51 -2.78 3.16
C SER A 404 23.76 -1.96 2.96
N LEU A 405 24.53 -2.35 1.96
CA LEU A 405 25.61 -1.57 1.38
C LEU A 405 25.39 -1.40 -0.11
N ALA A 406 25.38 -0.16 -0.57
CA ALA A 406 25.33 0.22 -1.98
C ALA A 406 26.71 0.69 -2.42
N LEU A 407 27.12 0.21 -3.59
CA LEU A 407 28.42 0.50 -4.21
C LEU A 407 28.22 0.85 -5.68
N THR A 408 28.76 2.00 -6.11
CA THR A 408 28.84 2.35 -7.53
C THR A 408 30.26 2.16 -8.03
N ARG A 409 30.47 1.37 -9.09
CA ARG A 409 31.78 1.19 -9.72
C ARG A 409 31.66 1.12 -11.25
N GLY A 410 32.04 2.18 -11.91
CA GLY A 410 31.86 2.30 -13.36
C GLY A 410 30.38 2.26 -13.72
N SER A 411 29.97 1.32 -14.57
CA SER A 411 28.58 1.11 -14.98
C SER A 411 27.77 0.19 -14.07
N HIS A 412 28.30 -0.20 -12.92
CA HIS A 412 27.65 -1.09 -11.96
C HIS A 412 27.16 -0.33 -10.73
N ASN A 413 25.89 -0.54 -10.37
CA ASN A 413 25.28 -0.13 -9.10
C ASN A 413 24.91 -1.38 -8.31
N ILE A 414 25.87 -1.88 -7.51
CA ILE A 414 25.73 -3.11 -6.75
C ILE A 414 25.15 -2.78 -5.38
N LYS A 415 24.18 -3.57 -4.97
CA LYS A 415 23.58 -3.48 -3.65
C LYS A 415 23.42 -4.87 -3.05
N PHE A 416 23.85 -5.03 -1.82
CA PHE A 416 23.63 -6.25 -1.07
C PHE A 416 23.16 -5.94 0.35
N GLY A 417 22.38 -6.83 0.90
CA GLY A 417 21.84 -6.64 2.23
C GLY A 417 21.10 -7.84 2.76
N GLY A 418 20.47 -7.65 3.90
CA GLY A 418 19.69 -8.68 4.55
C GLY A 418 18.74 -8.14 5.61
N GLN A 419 17.88 -9.01 6.07
CA GLN A 419 16.86 -8.75 7.07
C GLN A 419 16.76 -9.93 8.02
N PHE A 420 16.59 -9.64 9.29
CA PHE A 420 16.22 -10.60 10.31
C PHE A 420 15.01 -10.09 11.07
N THR A 421 13.98 -10.94 11.22
CA THR A 421 12.75 -10.59 11.94
C THR A 421 12.37 -11.72 12.89
N ILE A 422 12.00 -11.36 14.12
CA ILE A 422 11.37 -12.24 15.11
C ILE A 422 9.93 -11.81 15.24
N THR A 423 9.01 -12.78 15.11
CA THR A 423 7.56 -12.52 15.06
C THR A 423 6.83 -13.32 16.15
N PRO A 424 6.71 -12.78 17.38
CA PRO A 424 5.77 -13.32 18.37
C PRO A 424 4.32 -13.12 17.91
N VAL A 425 3.54 -14.20 17.98
CA VAL A 425 2.11 -14.25 17.64
C VAL A 425 1.37 -14.80 18.83
N ASP A 426 0.35 -14.09 19.29
CA ASP A 426 -0.57 -14.51 20.35
C ASP A 426 -1.98 -14.47 19.79
N GLU A 427 -2.68 -15.62 19.79
CA GLU A 427 -4.05 -15.77 19.30
C GLU A 427 -4.96 -16.34 20.39
N HIS A 428 -6.01 -15.58 20.72
CA HIS A 428 -7.11 -15.96 21.58
C HIS A 428 -8.40 -15.83 20.78
N PHE A 429 -9.10 -16.92 20.60
CA PHE A 429 -10.37 -16.95 19.87
C PHE A 429 -11.38 -17.82 20.60
N SER A 430 -12.63 -17.39 20.63
CA SER A 430 -13.73 -18.18 21.13
C SER A 430 -15.01 -17.90 20.37
N PHE A 431 -15.83 -18.93 20.19
CA PHE A 431 -17.17 -18.75 19.66
C PHE A 431 -18.15 -19.79 20.20
N HIS A 432 -19.45 -19.48 20.10
CA HIS A 432 -20.53 -20.44 20.20
C HIS A 432 -21.68 -20.02 19.29
N PRO A 433 -22.43 -20.99 18.73
CA PRO A 433 -23.60 -20.70 17.90
C PRO A 433 -24.76 -20.14 18.77
N THR A 434 -25.56 -19.25 18.16
CA THR A 434 -26.81 -18.74 18.74
C THR A 434 -28.04 -19.26 18.00
N GLN A 435 -27.83 -20.04 16.95
CA GLN A 435 -28.85 -20.78 16.20
C GLN A 435 -28.33 -22.17 15.86
N HIS A 436 -29.23 -23.09 15.48
CA HIS A 436 -28.83 -24.42 15.01
C HIS A 436 -28.33 -24.33 13.56
N PHE A 437 -27.14 -24.85 13.28
CA PHE A 437 -26.58 -24.95 11.95
C PHE A 437 -27.09 -26.23 11.27
N PRO A 438 -27.40 -26.19 9.95
CA PRO A 438 -27.80 -27.37 9.20
C PRO A 438 -26.77 -28.49 9.28
N ASP A 439 -27.23 -29.75 9.32
CA ASP A 439 -26.36 -30.90 9.22
C ASP A 439 -25.67 -30.93 7.84
N LEU A 440 -24.50 -31.54 7.78
CA LEU A 440 -23.71 -31.65 6.55
C LEU A 440 -24.18 -32.85 5.74
N GLU A 441 -24.18 -32.76 4.40
CA GLU A 441 -24.59 -33.82 3.51
C GLU A 441 -23.43 -34.14 2.54
N ASP A 442 -23.12 -35.44 2.32
CA ASP A 442 -22.10 -35.86 1.36
C ASP A 442 -22.71 -36.07 -0.06
N GLU A 443 -21.86 -36.38 -1.05
CA GLU A 443 -22.28 -36.58 -2.45
C GLU A 443 -23.29 -37.76 -2.63
N ASP A 444 -23.31 -38.69 -1.69
CA ASP A 444 -24.22 -39.86 -1.70
C ASP A 444 -25.55 -39.58 -0.97
N GLY A 445 -25.74 -38.35 -0.42
CA GLY A 445 -26.91 -37.93 0.32
C GLY A 445 -26.94 -38.42 1.78
N ASN A 446 -25.79 -38.85 2.34
CA ASN A 446 -25.71 -39.21 3.75
C ASN A 446 -25.59 -37.90 4.58
N VAL A 447 -26.36 -37.85 5.68
CA VAL A 447 -26.43 -36.69 6.57
C VAL A 447 -25.55 -36.91 7.79
N PHE A 448 -24.73 -35.94 8.14
CA PHE A 448 -23.82 -35.95 9.28
C PHE A 448 -24.08 -34.74 10.19
N PRO A 449 -24.08 -34.91 11.53
CA PRO A 449 -24.23 -33.79 12.45
C PRO A 449 -23.16 -32.74 12.25
N ASN A 450 -23.59 -31.46 12.18
CA ASN A 450 -22.66 -30.34 12.08
C ASN A 450 -21.89 -30.16 13.41
N PRO A 451 -20.55 -30.26 13.43
CA PRO A 451 -19.75 -30.19 14.67
C PRO A 451 -19.87 -28.86 15.42
N VAL A 452 -20.26 -27.79 14.73
CA VAL A 452 -20.50 -26.46 15.35
C VAL A 452 -21.61 -26.54 16.42
N ASN A 453 -22.62 -27.39 16.22
CA ASN A 453 -23.74 -27.58 17.15
C ASN A 453 -23.33 -28.24 18.49
N ASN A 454 -22.10 -28.73 18.62
CA ASN A 454 -21.58 -29.26 19.88
C ASN A 454 -21.21 -28.14 20.89
N PHE A 455 -21.17 -26.90 20.47
CA PHE A 455 -20.83 -25.74 21.32
C PHE A 455 -22.07 -24.94 21.70
N ASN A 456 -22.00 -24.24 22.82
CA ASN A 456 -23.04 -23.35 23.33
C ASN A 456 -22.45 -22.35 24.33
N ALA A 457 -23.27 -21.43 24.86
CA ALA A 457 -22.81 -20.38 25.78
C ALA A 457 -22.17 -20.92 27.09
N ALA A 458 -22.56 -22.13 27.54
CA ALA A 458 -21.94 -22.76 28.73
C ALA A 458 -20.67 -23.53 28.39
N ASN A 459 -20.53 -23.98 27.14
CA ASN A 459 -19.38 -24.73 26.62
C ASN A 459 -18.98 -24.18 25.25
N PRO A 460 -18.39 -22.99 25.16
CA PRO A 460 -17.95 -22.42 23.88
C PRO A 460 -16.72 -23.14 23.34
N PHE A 461 -16.51 -23.05 22.02
CA PHE A 461 -15.20 -23.32 21.43
C PHE A 461 -14.21 -22.28 21.95
N VAL A 462 -13.02 -22.74 22.38
CA VAL A 462 -11.95 -21.85 22.88
C VAL A 462 -10.62 -22.30 22.32
N PHE A 463 -9.91 -21.36 21.72
CA PHE A 463 -8.55 -21.54 21.21
C PHE A 463 -7.62 -20.48 21.83
N ASN A 464 -6.46 -20.95 22.35
CA ASN A 464 -5.45 -20.07 22.95
C ASN A 464 -4.06 -20.62 22.62
N GLN A 465 -3.34 -19.94 21.75
CA GLN A 465 -1.96 -20.32 21.41
C GLN A 465 -1.06 -19.12 21.26
N SER A 466 0.21 -19.30 21.61
CA SER A 466 1.30 -18.36 21.40
C SER A 466 2.46 -19.05 20.74
N LYS A 467 3.03 -18.45 19.70
CA LYS A 467 4.20 -18.97 18.99
C LYS A 467 5.10 -17.83 18.50
N THR A 468 6.39 -18.10 18.43
CA THR A 468 7.35 -17.11 17.90
C THR A 468 7.96 -17.61 16.60
N GLY A 469 7.71 -16.85 15.53
CA GLY A 469 8.30 -17.05 14.23
C GLY A 469 9.63 -16.32 14.06
N ARG A 470 10.33 -16.64 12.98
CA ARG A 470 11.53 -15.94 12.54
C ARG A 470 11.66 -15.97 11.03
N THR A 471 12.12 -14.88 10.46
CA THR A 471 12.50 -14.77 9.05
C THR A 471 13.93 -14.26 8.95
N LEU A 472 14.74 -14.92 8.13
CA LEU A 472 16.07 -14.49 7.74
C LEU A 472 16.11 -14.35 6.24
N SER A 473 16.52 -13.19 5.75
CA SER A 473 16.63 -12.92 4.31
C SER A 473 17.98 -12.30 3.98
N ALA A 474 18.51 -12.63 2.79
CA ALA A 474 19.70 -12.01 2.23
C ALA A 474 19.52 -11.79 0.73
N TYR A 475 20.11 -10.73 0.19
CA TYR A 475 20.03 -10.44 -1.23
C TYR A 475 21.30 -9.78 -1.77
N VAL A 476 21.50 -9.94 -3.08
CA VAL A 476 22.42 -9.16 -3.88
C VAL A 476 21.72 -8.77 -5.17
N GLN A 477 21.95 -7.52 -5.61
CA GLN A 477 21.45 -7.01 -6.87
C GLN A 477 22.48 -6.09 -7.51
N ASP A 478 22.51 -6.05 -8.84
CA ASP A 478 23.35 -5.17 -9.64
C ASP A 478 22.51 -4.56 -10.75
N ARG A 479 22.46 -3.23 -10.78
CA ARG A 479 21.99 -2.49 -11.94
C ARG A 479 23.22 -2.18 -12.81
N PHE A 480 23.28 -2.81 -13.96
CA PHE A 480 24.40 -2.74 -14.89
C PHE A 480 24.00 -2.02 -16.18
N THR A 481 24.56 -0.82 -16.41
CA THR A 481 24.44 -0.11 -17.69
C THR A 481 25.43 -0.73 -18.69
N ALA A 482 24.95 -1.75 -19.42
CA ALA A 482 25.78 -2.55 -20.33
C ALA A 482 26.27 -1.74 -21.54
N PHE A 483 25.41 -0.89 -22.10
CA PHE A 483 25.69 0.05 -23.18
C PHE A 483 24.96 1.37 -22.87
N LYS A 484 25.32 2.44 -23.60
CA LYS A 484 24.77 3.80 -23.36
C LYS A 484 23.25 3.87 -23.20
N ASN A 485 22.50 2.94 -23.80
CA ASN A 485 21.04 2.94 -23.83
C ASN A 485 20.45 1.61 -23.30
N MET A 486 21.22 0.76 -22.66
CA MET A 486 20.80 -0.57 -22.23
C MET A 486 21.14 -0.80 -20.77
N THR A 487 20.12 -1.10 -19.97
CA THR A 487 20.26 -1.41 -18.55
C THR A 487 19.78 -2.83 -18.26
N LEU A 488 20.54 -3.53 -17.43
CA LEU A 488 20.21 -4.85 -16.90
C LEU A 488 20.11 -4.76 -15.39
N ASP A 489 19.00 -5.21 -14.80
CA ASP A 489 18.87 -5.43 -13.37
C ASP A 489 18.99 -6.94 -13.10
N LEU A 490 19.99 -7.33 -12.35
CA LEU A 490 20.27 -8.72 -12.00
C LEU A 490 20.22 -8.86 -10.49
N GLY A 491 19.39 -9.76 -9.97
CA GLY A 491 19.26 -9.91 -8.53
C GLY A 491 18.96 -11.34 -8.10
N VAL A 492 19.32 -11.65 -6.88
CA VAL A 492 18.92 -12.89 -6.21
C VAL A 492 18.64 -12.61 -4.74
N ARG A 493 17.57 -13.18 -4.24
CA ARG A 493 17.18 -13.13 -2.83
C ARG A 493 17.04 -14.54 -2.29
N TYR A 494 17.54 -14.77 -1.09
CA TYR A 494 17.32 -15.96 -0.29
C TYR A 494 16.47 -15.59 0.92
N ASP A 495 15.44 -16.40 1.19
CA ASP A 495 14.55 -16.25 2.34
C ASP A 495 14.49 -17.59 3.10
N ASN A 496 14.56 -17.54 4.43
CA ASN A 496 14.30 -18.66 5.33
C ASN A 496 13.24 -18.22 6.35
N TYR A 497 12.07 -18.85 6.26
CA TYR A 497 10.92 -18.59 7.12
C TYR A 497 10.67 -19.77 8.04
N LYS A 498 10.40 -19.51 9.31
CA LYS A 498 10.03 -20.52 10.30
C LYS A 498 9.00 -19.96 11.29
N LEU A 499 7.82 -20.56 11.31
CA LEU A 499 6.79 -20.39 12.35
C LEU A 499 6.09 -21.73 12.58
N LEU A 500 5.08 -22.09 11.80
CA LEU A 500 4.44 -23.40 11.81
C LEU A 500 5.17 -24.39 10.90
N ILE A 501 5.67 -23.91 9.80
CA ILE A 501 6.50 -24.62 8.82
C ILE A 501 7.91 -24.06 8.80
N ASN A 502 8.84 -24.79 8.23
CA ASN A 502 10.20 -24.33 7.94
C ASN A 502 10.41 -24.37 6.42
N GLU A 503 10.50 -23.22 5.79
CA GLU A 503 10.56 -23.11 4.33
C GLU A 503 11.70 -22.19 3.90
N GLN A 504 12.35 -22.56 2.79
CA GLN A 504 13.44 -21.81 2.19
C GLN A 504 13.13 -21.51 0.73
N ALA A 505 13.48 -20.31 0.28
CA ALA A 505 13.27 -19.89 -1.09
C ALA A 505 14.49 -19.15 -1.64
N LEU A 506 14.87 -19.50 -2.88
CA LEU A 506 15.81 -18.73 -3.68
C LEU A 506 15.04 -18.06 -4.81
N SER A 507 15.11 -16.73 -4.88
CA SER A 507 14.29 -15.87 -5.71
C SER A 507 15.14 -15.06 -6.69
N PRO A 508 15.51 -15.61 -7.88
CA PRO A 508 16.19 -14.86 -8.94
C PRO A 508 15.27 -13.81 -9.55
N ARG A 509 15.85 -12.68 -9.93
CA ARG A 509 15.17 -11.53 -10.54
C ARG A 509 16.00 -10.97 -11.64
N LEU A 510 15.39 -10.76 -12.81
CA LEU A 510 16.02 -10.28 -14.02
C LEU A 510 15.20 -9.15 -14.61
N GLY A 511 15.84 -8.05 -14.93
CA GLY A 511 15.24 -6.90 -15.57
C GLY A 511 16.08 -6.44 -16.77
N PHE A 512 15.42 -5.94 -17.78
CA PHE A 512 16.01 -5.40 -18.99
C PHE A 512 15.29 -4.12 -19.38
N ALA A 513 16.03 -3.08 -19.71
CA ALA A 513 15.54 -1.87 -20.33
C ALA A 513 16.43 -1.46 -21.51
N TYR A 514 15.81 -1.03 -22.61
CA TYR A 514 16.51 -0.54 -23.78
C TYR A 514 15.85 0.74 -24.31
N PHE A 515 16.57 1.82 -24.25
CA PHE A 515 16.12 3.12 -24.75
C PHE A 515 16.51 3.32 -26.22
N ILE A 516 15.54 3.71 -27.04
CA ILE A 516 15.71 4.04 -28.47
C ILE A 516 15.61 5.56 -28.63
N PRO A 517 16.74 6.29 -28.69
CA PRO A 517 16.73 7.77 -28.70
C PRO A 517 15.99 8.37 -29.89
N LYS A 518 16.08 7.71 -31.08
CA LYS A 518 15.45 8.20 -32.30
C LYS A 518 13.94 8.32 -32.24
N THR A 519 13.29 7.37 -31.53
CA THR A 519 11.83 7.33 -31.37
C THR A 519 11.38 7.78 -29.97
N GLN A 520 12.32 8.06 -29.05
CA GLN A 520 12.02 8.36 -27.64
C GLN A 520 11.18 7.24 -27.02
N THR A 521 11.62 5.99 -27.19
CA THR A 521 10.91 4.79 -26.72
C THR A 521 11.82 4.00 -25.78
N THR A 522 11.33 3.60 -24.63
CA THR A 522 11.97 2.62 -23.76
C THR A 522 11.23 1.30 -23.85
N LEU A 523 11.93 0.24 -24.20
CA LEU A 523 11.42 -1.14 -24.14
C LEU A 523 11.92 -1.77 -22.85
N ARG A 524 11.06 -2.54 -22.17
CA ARG A 524 11.40 -3.22 -20.93
C ARG A 524 10.87 -4.64 -20.89
N ALA A 525 11.59 -5.51 -20.15
CA ALA A 525 11.13 -6.85 -19.85
C ALA A 525 11.65 -7.27 -18.47
N SER A 526 10.89 -8.08 -17.75
CA SER A 526 11.34 -8.60 -16.47
C SER A 526 10.86 -10.03 -16.21
N TYR A 527 11.65 -10.74 -15.41
CA TYR A 527 11.29 -12.01 -14.81
C TYR A 527 11.60 -11.98 -13.33
N ASN A 528 10.60 -12.33 -12.50
CA ASN A 528 10.76 -12.40 -11.06
C ASN A 528 10.24 -13.76 -10.54
N ARG A 529 11.09 -14.47 -9.79
CA ARG A 529 10.61 -15.48 -8.85
C ARG A 529 10.41 -14.83 -7.50
N LEU A 530 9.22 -14.98 -6.92
CA LEU A 530 8.82 -14.35 -5.67
C LEU A 530 8.37 -15.39 -4.65
N PHE A 531 8.51 -15.07 -3.37
CA PHE A 531 8.13 -15.89 -2.22
C PHE A 531 7.39 -15.02 -1.21
N GLN A 532 6.26 -15.54 -0.68
CA GLN A 532 5.46 -14.90 0.36
C GLN A 532 5.21 -15.91 1.47
N PRO A 533 5.62 -15.63 2.72
CA PRO A 533 5.22 -16.41 3.88
C PRO A 533 3.69 -16.45 4.04
N PRO A 534 3.14 -17.49 4.70
CA PRO A 534 1.73 -17.48 5.07
C PRO A 534 1.38 -16.22 5.86
N PRO A 535 0.19 -15.62 5.62
CA PRO A 535 -0.29 -14.51 6.43
C PRO A 535 -0.35 -14.88 7.91
N ALA A 536 0.15 -14.03 8.78
CA ALA A 536 0.19 -14.33 10.21
C ALA A 536 -1.18 -14.12 10.93
N GLU A 537 -2.17 -13.60 10.22
CA GLU A 537 -3.51 -13.32 10.73
C GLU A 537 -4.27 -14.62 11.00
N ASN A 538 -4.52 -14.93 12.29
CA ASN A 538 -5.16 -16.18 12.75
C ASN A 538 -4.55 -17.47 12.19
N LEU A 539 -3.25 -17.43 11.88
CA LEU A 539 -2.53 -18.55 11.27
C LEU A 539 -2.43 -19.77 12.21
N LEU A 540 -2.28 -19.53 13.52
CA LEU A 540 -2.14 -20.61 14.49
C LEU A 540 -3.44 -21.42 14.58
N LEU A 541 -4.59 -20.75 14.65
CA LEU A 541 -5.90 -21.40 14.64
C LEU A 541 -6.17 -22.09 13.31
N ALA A 542 -6.03 -21.40 12.17
CA ALA A 542 -6.30 -21.96 10.84
C ALA A 542 -5.46 -23.21 10.51
N SER A 543 -4.32 -23.39 11.19
CA SER A 543 -3.44 -24.54 11.03
C SER A 543 -3.44 -25.47 12.25
N SER A 544 -4.49 -25.46 13.07
CA SER A 544 -4.57 -26.24 14.31
C SER A 544 -5.37 -27.54 14.14
N PRO A 545 -5.16 -28.54 15.00
CA PRO A 545 -6.02 -29.72 15.05
C PRO A 545 -7.47 -29.37 15.41
N GLU A 546 -7.68 -28.34 16.23
CA GLU A 546 -8.99 -27.84 16.63
C GLU A 546 -9.79 -27.33 15.42
N ALA A 547 -9.16 -26.56 14.53
CA ALA A 547 -9.78 -26.10 13.28
C ALA A 547 -10.04 -27.28 12.32
N ALA A 548 -9.08 -28.21 12.20
CA ALA A 548 -9.25 -29.40 11.37
C ALA A 548 -10.45 -30.26 11.80
N ALA A 549 -10.71 -30.36 13.10
CA ALA A 549 -11.84 -31.11 13.64
C ALA A 549 -13.21 -30.44 13.35
N LEU A 550 -13.24 -29.13 13.10
CA LEU A 550 -14.45 -28.39 12.74
C LEU A 550 -14.67 -28.34 11.22
N SER A 551 -13.67 -28.66 10.41
CA SER A 551 -13.75 -28.61 8.96
C SER A 551 -14.80 -29.62 8.44
N PRO A 552 -15.60 -29.27 7.43
CA PRO A 552 -16.46 -30.21 6.72
C PRO A 552 -15.71 -31.45 6.20
N LEU A 553 -14.45 -31.33 5.84
CA LEU A 553 -13.58 -32.47 5.43
C LEU A 553 -13.42 -33.52 6.51
N ALA A 554 -13.37 -33.13 7.79
CA ALA A 554 -13.28 -34.08 8.89
C ALA A 554 -14.55 -34.91 8.99
N VAL A 555 -15.70 -34.30 8.75
CA VAL A 555 -17.02 -34.96 8.86
C VAL A 555 -17.36 -35.77 7.63
N LEU A 556 -17.21 -35.17 6.43
CA LEU A 556 -17.65 -35.77 5.17
C LEU A 556 -16.66 -36.79 4.58
N GLN A 557 -15.36 -36.60 4.81
CA GLN A 557 -14.31 -37.43 4.21
C GLN A 557 -13.39 -38.09 5.21
N GLY A 558 -13.61 -37.92 6.52
CA GLY A 558 -12.78 -38.46 7.59
C GLY A 558 -11.35 -37.90 7.61
N ILE A 559 -11.10 -36.75 6.95
CA ILE A 559 -9.78 -36.13 6.88
C ILE A 559 -9.60 -35.23 8.12
N THR A 560 -9.08 -35.79 9.19
CA THR A 560 -8.81 -35.10 10.46
C THR A 560 -7.37 -34.57 10.57
N THR A 561 -6.55 -34.78 9.54
CA THR A 561 -5.16 -34.28 9.51
C THR A 561 -5.11 -32.79 9.24
N VAL A 562 -4.33 -32.08 10.05
CA VAL A 562 -4.08 -30.66 9.87
C VAL A 562 -3.56 -30.38 8.46
N GLN A 563 -4.22 -29.48 7.76
CA GLN A 563 -3.77 -28.98 6.46
C GLN A 563 -3.07 -27.63 6.68
N PRO A 564 -1.73 -27.59 6.70
CA PRO A 564 -1.01 -26.36 7.00
C PRO A 564 -1.20 -25.35 5.87
N ILE A 565 -1.32 -24.06 6.25
CA ILE A 565 -1.25 -22.96 5.30
C ILE A 565 0.17 -22.89 4.75
N LEU A 566 0.30 -22.97 3.43
CA LEU A 566 1.59 -23.05 2.74
C LEU A 566 2.02 -21.68 2.20
N PRO A 567 3.33 -21.42 2.07
CA PRO A 567 3.83 -20.18 1.48
C PRO A 567 3.56 -20.13 -0.02
N ASP A 568 3.22 -18.96 -0.49
CA ASP A 568 3.01 -18.69 -1.90
C ASP A 568 4.35 -18.60 -2.65
N LYS A 569 4.39 -19.19 -3.85
CA LYS A 569 5.55 -19.12 -4.75
C LYS A 569 5.08 -18.68 -6.14
N GLN A 570 5.64 -17.59 -6.65
CA GLN A 570 5.20 -17.00 -7.91
C GLN A 570 6.33 -16.91 -8.94
N HIS A 571 6.00 -17.20 -10.19
CA HIS A 571 6.78 -16.81 -11.38
C HIS A 571 6.02 -15.69 -12.09
N ALA A 572 6.61 -14.51 -12.18
CA ALA A 572 6.05 -13.36 -12.87
C ALA A 572 6.91 -12.98 -14.08
N PHE A 573 6.26 -12.83 -15.23
CA PHE A 573 6.86 -12.38 -16.50
C PHE A 573 6.15 -11.10 -16.92
N GLU A 574 6.92 -10.14 -17.39
CA GLU A 574 6.38 -8.86 -17.84
C GLU A 574 7.19 -8.35 -19.03
N ALA A 575 6.50 -7.68 -19.96
CA ALA A 575 7.10 -6.90 -21.01
C ALA A 575 6.32 -5.60 -21.21
N GLY A 576 7.02 -4.53 -21.57
CA GLY A 576 6.38 -3.23 -21.72
C GLY A 576 7.13 -2.29 -22.64
N ALA A 577 6.47 -1.20 -23.00
CA ALA A 577 7.05 -0.09 -23.75
C ALA A 577 6.57 1.23 -23.15
N GLN A 578 7.47 2.18 -23.03
CA GLN A 578 7.15 3.56 -22.67
C GLN A 578 7.50 4.46 -23.85
N GLN A 579 6.57 5.29 -24.29
CA GLN A 579 6.71 6.17 -25.43
C GLN A 579 6.43 7.60 -25.04
N LEU A 580 7.34 8.50 -25.40
CA LEU A 580 7.09 9.93 -25.32
C LEU A 580 6.36 10.41 -26.58
N LEU A 581 5.22 11.05 -26.41
CA LEU A 581 4.40 11.62 -27.48
C LEU A 581 4.59 13.15 -27.50
N GLY A 582 5.44 13.64 -28.36
CA GLY A 582 5.88 15.03 -28.38
C GLY A 582 6.71 15.36 -27.13
N LYS A 583 6.37 16.45 -26.42
CA LYS A 583 7.06 16.90 -25.20
C LYS A 583 6.13 16.97 -23.99
N LEU A 584 4.89 16.55 -24.13
CA LEU A 584 3.83 16.82 -23.17
C LEU A 584 3.19 15.56 -22.64
N PHE A 585 3.28 14.44 -23.37
CA PHE A 585 2.55 13.22 -23.04
C PHE A 585 3.44 12.01 -23.00
N ARG A 586 3.15 11.10 -22.08
CA ARG A 586 3.80 9.80 -21.91
C ARG A 586 2.76 8.69 -22.02
N LEU A 587 3.06 7.69 -22.85
CA LEU A 587 2.25 6.47 -22.99
C LEU A 587 3.06 5.28 -22.45
N ASN A 588 2.45 4.50 -21.55
CA ASN A 588 3.00 3.23 -21.07
C ASN A 588 2.11 2.09 -21.51
N LEU A 589 2.70 1.02 -22.01
CA LEU A 589 2.06 -0.24 -22.36
C LEU A 589 2.73 -1.35 -21.57
N THR A 590 1.97 -2.24 -20.93
CA THR A 590 2.51 -3.38 -20.19
C THR A 590 1.65 -4.61 -20.42
N VAL A 591 2.28 -5.77 -20.64
CA VAL A 591 1.65 -7.09 -20.66
C VAL A 591 2.32 -7.98 -19.64
N TYR A 592 1.54 -8.80 -18.91
CA TYR A 592 2.09 -9.61 -17.83
C TYR A 592 1.42 -10.97 -17.68
N GLN A 593 2.18 -11.91 -17.11
CA GLN A 593 1.69 -13.21 -16.68
C GLN A 593 2.29 -13.57 -15.33
N LYS A 594 1.43 -14.00 -14.38
CA LYS A 594 1.83 -14.54 -13.08
C LYS A 594 1.34 -15.99 -12.99
N ARG A 595 2.19 -16.90 -12.50
CA ARG A 595 1.85 -18.29 -12.16
C ARG A 595 2.17 -18.48 -10.69
N ILE A 596 1.18 -18.84 -9.90
CA ILE A 596 1.28 -18.90 -8.44
C ILE A 596 1.02 -20.34 -8.01
N LYS A 597 1.81 -20.81 -7.06
CA LYS A 597 1.63 -22.08 -6.36
C LYS A 597 1.39 -21.81 -4.88
N ASN A 598 0.46 -22.54 -4.28
CA ASN A 598 0.02 -22.32 -2.89
C ASN A 598 -0.46 -20.87 -2.67
N PHE A 599 -1.40 -20.47 -3.41
CA PHE A 599 -1.94 -19.13 -3.52
C PHE A 599 -2.79 -18.80 -2.27
N SER A 600 -2.40 -17.81 -1.49
CA SER A 600 -3.11 -17.43 -0.26
C SER A 600 -4.31 -16.55 -0.56
N ASP A 601 -5.42 -16.82 0.13
CA ASP A 601 -6.60 -15.99 0.22
C ASP A 601 -7.14 -16.02 1.65
N LYS A 602 -8.32 -15.45 1.91
CA LYS A 602 -8.97 -15.35 3.20
C LYS A 602 -10.28 -16.13 3.21
N ASP A 603 -10.69 -16.58 4.40
CA ASP A 603 -12.03 -17.03 4.76
C ASP A 603 -12.57 -16.10 5.84
N GLN A 604 -13.71 -15.45 5.59
CA GLN A 604 -14.32 -14.53 6.56
C GLN A 604 -15.28 -15.29 7.48
N PHE A 605 -15.01 -15.23 8.78
CA PHE A 605 -15.80 -15.96 9.77
C PHE A 605 -17.17 -15.31 10.00
N PHE A 606 -18.22 -15.87 9.41
CA PHE A 606 -19.65 -15.47 9.57
C PHE A 606 -19.90 -13.96 9.52
N GLU A 607 -19.25 -13.27 8.58
CA GLU A 607 -19.35 -11.80 8.42
C GLU A 607 -18.92 -10.98 9.65
N THR A 608 -18.15 -11.59 10.52
CA THR A 608 -17.48 -10.87 11.61
C THR A 608 -16.22 -10.18 11.08
N GLY A 609 -15.56 -9.38 11.91
CA GLY A 609 -14.22 -8.84 11.58
C GLY A 609 -13.09 -9.86 11.67
N VAL A 610 -13.37 -11.16 11.84
CA VAL A 610 -12.38 -12.23 11.96
C VAL A 610 -12.14 -12.87 10.59
N ILE A 611 -10.87 -12.95 10.21
CA ILE A 611 -10.42 -13.52 8.93
C ILE A 611 -9.44 -14.65 9.20
N PHE A 612 -9.59 -15.78 8.52
CA PHE A 612 -8.67 -16.90 8.52
C PHE A 612 -7.94 -17.01 7.19
N PRO A 613 -6.62 -17.30 7.17
CA PRO A 613 -5.92 -17.58 5.94
C PRO A 613 -6.32 -18.93 5.37
N ILE A 614 -6.41 -19.00 4.04
CA ILE A 614 -6.58 -20.22 3.27
C ILE A 614 -5.46 -20.35 2.23
N THR A 615 -5.26 -21.54 1.69
CA THR A 615 -4.36 -21.81 0.57
C THR A 615 -5.11 -22.49 -0.57
N ILE A 616 -5.13 -21.84 -1.73
CA ILE A 616 -5.58 -22.39 -3.01
C ILE A 616 -4.39 -23.09 -3.68
N SER A 617 -4.56 -24.30 -4.20
CA SER A 617 -3.49 -25.14 -4.74
C SER A 617 -2.60 -24.44 -5.76
N SER A 618 -3.20 -23.73 -6.71
CA SER A 618 -2.48 -22.91 -7.67
C SER A 618 -3.36 -21.80 -8.26
N GLY A 619 -2.73 -20.79 -8.87
CA GLY A 619 -3.41 -19.70 -9.54
C GLY A 619 -2.65 -19.16 -10.74
N ARG A 620 -3.36 -18.47 -11.62
CA ARG A 620 -2.78 -17.77 -12.77
C ARG A 620 -3.46 -16.44 -12.99
N VAL A 621 -2.64 -15.40 -13.18
CA VAL A 621 -3.10 -14.08 -13.58
C VAL A 621 -2.42 -13.69 -14.89
N THR A 622 -3.18 -13.15 -15.84
CA THR A 622 -2.68 -12.60 -17.10
C THR A 622 -3.40 -11.31 -17.40
N GLY A 623 -2.71 -10.34 -17.98
CA GLY A 623 -3.35 -9.09 -18.33
C GLY A 623 -2.46 -8.12 -19.10
N GLU A 624 -3.07 -6.99 -19.40
CA GLU A 624 -2.48 -5.89 -20.14
C GLU A 624 -2.92 -4.56 -19.53
N GLU A 625 -2.06 -3.57 -19.56
CA GLU A 625 -2.27 -2.24 -19.00
C GLU A 625 -1.81 -1.18 -20.01
N VAL A 626 -2.60 -0.13 -20.13
CA VAL A 626 -2.27 1.08 -20.87
C VAL A 626 -2.39 2.27 -19.93
N ARG A 627 -1.40 3.15 -19.91
CA ARG A 627 -1.43 4.39 -19.13
C ARG A 627 -0.94 5.56 -19.97
N PHE A 628 -1.72 6.63 -19.92
CA PHE A 628 -1.45 7.90 -20.58
C PHE A 628 -1.34 8.99 -19.51
N GLU A 629 -0.29 9.82 -19.57
CA GLU A 629 -0.05 10.89 -18.61
C GLU A 629 0.43 12.15 -19.31
N SER A 630 0.03 13.32 -18.78
CA SER A 630 0.58 14.59 -19.22
C SER A 630 1.60 15.14 -18.23
N THR A 631 2.47 16.02 -18.69
CA THR A 631 3.15 16.99 -17.84
C THR A 631 2.16 18.06 -17.35
N ASP A 632 2.62 18.95 -16.46
CA ASP A 632 1.89 20.21 -16.15
C ASP A 632 1.86 21.12 -17.40
N ILE A 633 0.69 21.23 -18.02
CA ILE A 633 0.43 22.10 -19.20
C ILE A 633 -0.25 23.37 -18.71
N HIS A 634 0.52 24.34 -18.26
CA HIS A 634 0.01 25.63 -17.73
C HIS A 634 -0.98 25.45 -16.54
N GLY A 635 -0.74 24.49 -15.66
CA GLY A 635 -1.59 24.18 -14.53
C GLY A 635 -2.57 23.04 -14.81
N LEU A 636 -2.70 22.57 -16.05
CA LEU A 636 -3.49 21.41 -16.42
C LEU A 636 -2.63 20.14 -16.34
N HIS A 637 -3.11 19.11 -15.67
CA HIS A 637 -2.53 17.78 -15.65
C HIS A 637 -3.62 16.73 -15.87
N MET A 638 -3.26 15.68 -16.57
CA MET A 638 -4.18 14.62 -16.96
C MET A 638 -3.51 13.25 -16.83
N PHE A 639 -4.26 12.27 -16.37
CA PHE A 639 -3.91 10.88 -16.60
C PHE A 639 -5.14 10.08 -17.02
N ALA A 640 -4.93 9.01 -17.79
CA ALA A 640 -5.94 8.00 -18.08
C ALA A 640 -5.27 6.63 -18.11
N SER A 641 -5.97 5.62 -17.65
CA SER A 641 -5.49 4.25 -17.70
C SER A 641 -6.61 3.27 -18.03
N TYR A 642 -6.22 2.15 -18.63
CA TYR A 642 -7.05 1.01 -18.86
C TYR A 642 -6.28 -0.26 -18.53
N ALA A 643 -6.92 -1.20 -17.84
CA ALA A 643 -6.38 -2.52 -17.54
C ALA A 643 -7.39 -3.59 -17.91
N ASN A 644 -6.90 -4.68 -18.50
CA ASN A 644 -7.65 -5.93 -18.68
C ASN A 644 -6.89 -7.03 -17.96
N ALA A 645 -7.57 -7.75 -17.07
CA ALA A 645 -6.98 -8.82 -16.29
C ALA A 645 -7.89 -10.04 -16.26
N ARG A 646 -7.27 -11.23 -16.13
CA ARG A 646 -7.94 -12.50 -15.90
C ARG A 646 -7.22 -13.24 -14.79
N ALA A 647 -7.93 -13.51 -13.70
CA ALA A 647 -7.43 -14.21 -12.54
C ALA A 647 -8.26 -15.45 -12.25
N PHE A 648 -7.62 -16.58 -12.04
CA PHE A 648 -8.29 -17.81 -11.65
C PHE A 648 -7.45 -18.65 -10.70
N GLY A 649 -8.15 -19.37 -9.82
CA GLY A 649 -7.63 -20.37 -8.91
C GLY A 649 -7.93 -21.81 -9.39
N VAL A 650 -7.22 -22.76 -8.81
CA VAL A 650 -7.42 -24.21 -9.01
C VAL A 650 -7.43 -24.89 -7.65
N THR A 651 -8.48 -25.62 -7.35
CA THR A 651 -8.64 -26.38 -6.12
C THR A 651 -7.61 -27.54 -6.00
N PRO A 652 -7.39 -28.16 -4.82
CA PRO A 652 -8.14 -27.94 -3.58
C PRO A 652 -7.78 -26.65 -2.86
N ILE A 653 -8.69 -26.22 -1.98
CA ILE A 653 -8.48 -25.18 -1.00
C ILE A 653 -8.22 -25.83 0.35
N THR A 654 -7.28 -25.30 1.13
CA THR A 654 -6.91 -25.79 2.47
C THR A 654 -6.84 -24.63 3.46
N GLY A 655 -7.04 -24.91 4.75
CA GLY A 655 -7.17 -23.88 5.79
C GLY A 655 -8.58 -23.36 5.92
N GLY A 656 -8.78 -22.24 6.63
CA GLY A 656 -10.10 -21.69 6.95
C GLY A 656 -10.90 -22.57 7.93
N LEU A 657 -12.11 -22.17 8.22
CA LEU A 657 -13.04 -22.97 9.02
C LEU A 657 -14.26 -23.43 8.20
N PHE A 658 -14.70 -22.66 7.22
CA PHE A 658 -15.84 -22.95 6.31
C PHE A 658 -17.06 -23.50 7.04
N LEU A 659 -17.40 -22.91 8.18
CA LEU A 659 -18.51 -23.39 9.02
C LEU A 659 -19.86 -22.92 8.45
N GLY A 660 -20.83 -23.82 8.45
CA GLY A 660 -22.23 -23.52 8.07
C GLY A 660 -22.54 -23.68 6.58
N GLU A 661 -21.56 -23.99 5.73
CA GLU A 661 -21.70 -24.28 4.31
C GLU A 661 -21.26 -25.71 4.00
N ASN A 662 -21.72 -26.27 2.88
CA ASN A 662 -21.28 -27.58 2.39
C ASN A 662 -20.41 -27.38 1.12
N PRO A 663 -19.18 -26.85 1.25
CA PRO A 663 -18.35 -26.41 0.12
C PRO A 663 -17.58 -27.59 -0.51
N GLN A 664 -18.26 -28.69 -0.88
CA GLN A 664 -17.60 -29.91 -1.40
C GLN A 664 -16.70 -29.59 -2.59
N ASP A 665 -17.15 -28.71 -3.50
CA ASP A 665 -16.39 -28.33 -4.69
C ASP A 665 -15.05 -27.67 -4.38
N LEU A 666 -14.91 -27.02 -3.22
CA LEU A 666 -13.67 -26.37 -2.82
C LEU A 666 -12.55 -27.39 -2.50
N PHE A 667 -12.93 -28.62 -2.19
CA PHE A 667 -12.00 -29.68 -1.82
C PHE A 667 -11.67 -30.64 -2.97
N LEU A 668 -12.43 -30.62 -4.08
CA LEU A 668 -12.14 -31.41 -5.27
C LEU A 668 -10.81 -31.01 -5.90
N GLN A 669 -10.09 -31.96 -6.48
CA GLN A 669 -8.83 -31.67 -7.15
C GLN A 669 -9.03 -31.19 -8.59
N GLY A 670 -8.37 -30.09 -8.93
CA GLY A 670 -8.27 -29.61 -10.31
C GLY A 670 -9.47 -28.82 -10.82
N LEU A 671 -10.44 -28.49 -9.99
CA LEU A 671 -11.53 -27.59 -10.38
C LEU A 671 -10.98 -26.17 -10.56
N LYS A 672 -11.26 -25.58 -11.71
CA LYS A 672 -10.83 -24.21 -12.03
C LYS A 672 -11.99 -23.25 -11.81
N PHE A 673 -11.74 -22.19 -11.04
CA PHE A 673 -12.71 -21.13 -10.75
C PHE A 673 -12.14 -19.74 -10.98
N ALA A 674 -12.99 -18.76 -11.25
CA ALA A 674 -12.58 -17.36 -11.28
C ALA A 674 -12.35 -16.89 -9.84
N ASN A 675 -11.25 -16.17 -9.60
CA ASN A 675 -11.04 -15.55 -8.29
C ASN A 675 -12.14 -14.51 -8.03
N ASP A 676 -12.50 -14.29 -6.79
CA ASP A 676 -13.51 -13.30 -6.38
C ASP A 676 -13.14 -11.85 -6.80
N HIS A 677 -11.87 -11.58 -7.05
CA HIS A 677 -11.36 -10.30 -7.60
C HIS A 677 -11.00 -10.37 -9.10
N ASP A 678 -11.55 -11.34 -9.85
CA ASP A 678 -11.38 -11.42 -11.32
C ASP A 678 -12.18 -10.30 -12.03
N GLN A 679 -11.72 -9.05 -11.88
CA GLN A 679 -12.27 -7.91 -12.60
C GLN A 679 -11.66 -7.79 -13.98
N ARG A 680 -12.48 -8.00 -15.02
CA ARG A 680 -12.01 -8.13 -16.40
C ARG A 680 -11.53 -6.83 -17.00
N ASN A 681 -12.22 -5.73 -16.74
CA ASN A 681 -11.87 -4.44 -17.30
C ASN A 681 -11.97 -3.38 -16.22
N GLU A 682 -10.96 -2.51 -16.19
CA GLU A 682 -10.90 -1.34 -15.35
C GLU A 682 -10.42 -0.17 -16.19
N ALA A 683 -11.05 0.98 -16.05
CA ALA A 683 -10.58 2.23 -16.63
C ALA A 683 -10.62 3.34 -15.60
N GLN A 684 -9.63 4.21 -15.61
CA GLN A 684 -9.57 5.35 -14.71
C GLN A 684 -9.09 6.57 -15.49
N PHE A 685 -9.58 7.75 -15.09
CA PHE A 685 -9.03 9.00 -15.57
C PHE A 685 -9.09 10.07 -14.48
N GLN A 686 -8.21 11.04 -14.57
CA GLN A 686 -8.25 12.25 -13.77
C GLN A 686 -7.79 13.44 -14.61
N VAL A 687 -8.51 14.54 -14.49
CA VAL A 687 -8.16 15.84 -15.07
C VAL A 687 -8.16 16.86 -13.93
N GLY A 688 -7.02 17.49 -13.69
CA GLY A 688 -6.86 18.52 -12.68
C GLY A 688 -6.37 19.82 -13.30
N TYR A 689 -6.90 20.93 -12.82
CA TYR A 689 -6.46 22.26 -13.20
C TYR A 689 -6.14 23.12 -11.99
N ASN A 690 -4.99 23.75 -12.00
CA ASN A 690 -4.51 24.67 -10.95
C ASN A 690 -4.20 26.04 -11.54
N HIS A 691 -5.06 27.00 -11.28
CA HIS A 691 -4.87 28.38 -11.72
C HIS A 691 -3.94 29.15 -10.76
N ARG A 692 -2.63 29.16 -11.07
CA ARG A 692 -1.55 29.65 -10.20
C ARG A 692 -1.74 31.08 -9.69
N ARG A 693 -2.40 31.97 -10.48
CA ARG A 693 -2.56 33.39 -10.10
C ARG A 693 -3.67 33.62 -9.07
N SER A 694 -4.78 32.91 -9.18
CA SER A 694 -5.93 33.06 -8.26
C SER A 694 -5.89 32.08 -7.08
N GLY A 695 -5.05 31.04 -7.13
CA GLY A 695 -5.06 29.96 -6.17
C GLY A 695 -6.25 29.01 -6.30
N LEU A 696 -7.11 29.18 -7.33
CA LEU A 696 -8.23 28.28 -7.60
C LEU A 696 -7.72 26.98 -8.22
N TYR A 697 -8.30 25.87 -7.82
CA TYR A 697 -8.05 24.57 -8.44
C TYR A 697 -9.33 23.75 -8.50
N ALA A 698 -9.37 22.84 -9.48
CA ALA A 698 -10.43 21.84 -9.61
C ALA A 698 -9.85 20.52 -10.11
N SER A 699 -10.48 19.41 -9.73
CA SER A 699 -10.15 18.09 -10.21
C SER A 699 -11.43 17.30 -10.50
N PHE A 700 -11.43 16.58 -11.60
CA PHE A 700 -12.49 15.66 -11.99
C PHE A 700 -11.87 14.31 -12.27
N SER A 701 -12.39 13.24 -11.67
CA SER A 701 -11.92 11.88 -11.86
C SER A 701 -13.08 10.93 -12.10
N GLY A 702 -12.78 9.82 -12.77
CA GLY A 702 -13.74 8.76 -12.99
C GLY A 702 -13.05 7.40 -12.97
N ARG A 703 -13.81 6.40 -12.53
CA ARG A 703 -13.43 5.00 -12.50
C ARG A 703 -14.57 4.16 -13.06
N TYR A 704 -14.23 3.27 -13.99
CA TYR A 704 -15.09 2.22 -14.50
C TYR A 704 -14.53 0.87 -14.07
N ASP A 705 -15.39 0.01 -13.52
CA ASP A 705 -15.12 -1.36 -13.13
C ASP A 705 -16.14 -2.29 -13.77
N SER A 706 -15.72 -3.39 -14.43
CA SER A 706 -16.63 -4.33 -15.12
C SER A 706 -17.35 -5.31 -14.21
N GLY A 707 -17.17 -5.20 -12.90
CA GLY A 707 -17.72 -6.10 -11.89
C GLY A 707 -16.89 -7.37 -11.67
N VAL A 708 -16.98 -7.90 -10.46
CA VAL A 708 -16.30 -9.12 -9.98
C VAL A 708 -17.26 -10.32 -10.00
N PRO A 709 -16.79 -11.57 -9.87
CA PRO A 709 -17.64 -12.73 -9.67
C PRO A 709 -18.59 -12.56 -8.47
N ALA A 710 -19.78 -13.12 -8.59
CA ALA A 710 -20.80 -13.18 -7.55
C ALA A 710 -21.31 -14.63 -7.49
N GLU A 711 -21.52 -15.15 -6.29
CA GLU A 711 -22.05 -16.50 -6.11
C GLU A 711 -23.58 -16.47 -6.15
N VAL A 712 -24.11 -16.73 -7.32
CA VAL A 712 -25.55 -16.67 -7.58
C VAL A 712 -25.96 -17.78 -8.55
N GLU A 713 -27.16 -18.32 -8.36
CA GLU A 713 -27.73 -19.29 -9.28
C GLU A 713 -28.31 -18.61 -10.53
N PRO A 714 -27.99 -19.10 -11.74
CA PRO A 714 -28.61 -18.61 -12.97
C PRO A 714 -30.14 -18.79 -12.93
N GLY A 715 -30.86 -17.72 -13.20
CA GLY A 715 -32.34 -17.75 -13.23
C GLY A 715 -33.03 -17.42 -11.93
N THR A 716 -32.30 -17.07 -10.87
CA THR A 716 -32.86 -16.52 -9.62
C THR A 716 -33.80 -15.38 -9.92
N THR A 717 -35.05 -15.48 -9.49
CA THR A 717 -36.06 -14.41 -9.65
C THR A 717 -35.96 -13.39 -8.53
N LEU A 718 -36.57 -12.20 -8.72
CA LEU A 718 -36.65 -11.20 -7.64
C LEU A 718 -37.40 -11.77 -6.41
N ALA A 719 -38.37 -12.66 -6.59
CA ALA A 719 -39.10 -13.27 -5.50
C ALA A 719 -38.21 -14.23 -4.69
N ASP A 720 -37.37 -15.04 -5.37
CA ASP A 720 -36.41 -15.94 -4.73
C ASP A 720 -35.34 -15.14 -3.98
N PHE A 721 -34.84 -14.06 -4.58
CA PHE A 721 -33.88 -13.15 -3.98
C PHE A 721 -34.38 -12.52 -2.67
N VAL A 722 -35.62 -12.03 -2.68
CA VAL A 722 -36.26 -11.48 -1.47
C VAL A 722 -36.55 -12.58 -0.44
N ALA A 723 -36.92 -13.78 -0.87
CA ALA A 723 -37.15 -14.92 0.04
C ALA A 723 -35.88 -15.35 0.76
N GLN A 724 -34.70 -15.16 0.15
CA GLN A 724 -33.38 -15.37 0.77
C GLN A 724 -33.00 -14.25 1.75
N GLY A 725 -33.83 -13.20 1.89
CA GLY A 725 -33.61 -12.10 2.84
C GLY A 725 -32.79 -10.92 2.29
N PHE A 726 -32.53 -10.89 0.98
CA PHE A 726 -31.81 -9.77 0.36
C PHE A 726 -32.72 -8.58 0.07
N ASP A 727 -32.12 -7.39 0.11
CA ASP A 727 -32.81 -6.14 -0.25
C ASP A 727 -33.16 -6.14 -1.76
N PRO A 728 -34.44 -5.99 -2.14
CA PRO A 728 -34.87 -6.01 -3.54
C PRO A 728 -34.20 -4.95 -4.40
N ARG A 729 -33.69 -3.86 -3.82
CA ARG A 729 -32.97 -2.80 -4.53
C ARG A 729 -31.63 -3.28 -5.08
N LEU A 730 -31.01 -4.30 -4.51
CA LEU A 730 -29.74 -4.88 -4.93
C LEU A 730 -29.89 -5.85 -6.12
N TYR A 731 -31.12 -6.37 -6.38
CA TYR A 731 -31.37 -7.36 -7.44
C TYR A 731 -30.86 -6.91 -8.81
N ASN A 732 -31.06 -5.63 -9.14
CA ASN A 732 -30.62 -5.06 -10.42
C ASN A 732 -29.12 -4.79 -10.51
N GLU A 733 -28.37 -4.91 -9.41
CA GLU A 733 -26.91 -4.73 -9.38
C GLU A 733 -26.16 -6.03 -9.65
N ILE A 734 -26.88 -7.11 -9.95
CA ILE A 734 -26.33 -8.46 -10.18
C ILE A 734 -26.70 -8.93 -11.58
N ASP A 735 -25.75 -9.53 -12.28
CA ASP A 735 -25.94 -10.27 -13.52
C ASP A 735 -25.96 -11.79 -13.21
N PHE A 736 -27.13 -12.31 -12.87
CA PHE A 736 -27.34 -13.72 -12.51
C PHE A 736 -26.97 -14.70 -13.63
N GLN A 737 -27.02 -14.29 -14.91
CA GLN A 737 -26.65 -15.17 -16.02
C GLN A 737 -25.13 -15.33 -16.14
N ARG A 738 -24.38 -14.29 -15.81
CA ARG A 738 -22.91 -14.29 -15.87
C ARG A 738 -22.26 -14.63 -14.55
N GLY A 739 -23.04 -14.68 -13.45
CA GLY A 739 -22.53 -14.83 -12.10
C GLY A 739 -21.57 -13.69 -11.71
N ARG A 740 -21.99 -12.43 -11.90
CA ARG A 740 -21.16 -11.26 -11.63
C ARG A 740 -21.96 -10.10 -11.08
N VAL A 741 -21.32 -9.27 -10.27
CA VAL A 741 -21.79 -7.92 -9.98
C VAL A 741 -21.81 -7.10 -11.28
N ARG A 742 -22.78 -6.21 -11.45
CA ARG A 742 -22.85 -5.35 -12.64
C ARG A 742 -21.72 -4.33 -12.69
N PRO A 743 -21.35 -3.90 -13.91
CA PRO A 743 -20.38 -2.81 -14.08
C PRO A 743 -20.84 -1.53 -13.40
N ARG A 744 -19.86 -0.77 -12.87
CA ARG A 744 -20.08 0.53 -12.22
C ARG A 744 -19.21 1.62 -12.81
N THR A 745 -19.69 2.88 -12.77
CA THR A 745 -18.94 4.06 -13.17
C THR A 745 -19.02 5.15 -12.09
N ILE A 746 -17.99 5.32 -11.32
CA ILE A 746 -17.96 6.30 -10.24
C ILE A 746 -17.25 7.56 -10.72
N LEU A 747 -17.93 8.70 -10.59
CA LEU A 747 -17.41 10.01 -10.95
C LEU A 747 -17.25 10.87 -9.69
N ASP A 748 -16.09 11.51 -9.54
CA ASP A 748 -15.77 12.36 -8.41
C ASP A 748 -15.35 13.75 -8.88
N PHE A 749 -15.68 14.78 -8.08
CA PHE A 749 -15.34 16.16 -8.34
C PHE A 749 -14.80 16.84 -7.08
N SER A 750 -13.77 17.63 -7.26
CA SER A 750 -13.19 18.48 -6.21
C SER A 750 -12.95 19.88 -6.72
N VAL A 751 -13.21 20.87 -5.89
CA VAL A 751 -12.88 22.28 -6.14
C VAL A 751 -12.35 22.92 -4.88
N GLY A 752 -11.38 23.79 -5.02
CA GLY A 752 -10.81 24.47 -3.85
C GLY A 752 -10.10 25.76 -4.23
N ALA A 753 -9.70 26.47 -3.19
CA ALA A 753 -9.02 27.76 -3.31
C ALA A 753 -8.00 27.99 -2.19
N ASP A 754 -6.84 28.49 -2.56
CA ASP A 754 -5.89 29.11 -1.65
C ASP A 754 -6.31 30.55 -1.40
N LEU A 755 -7.19 30.77 -0.39
CA LEU A 755 -7.88 32.05 -0.16
C LEU A 755 -6.96 33.16 0.39
N MET A 756 -5.90 32.77 1.09
CA MET A 756 -4.96 33.72 1.67
C MET A 756 -3.53 33.15 1.55
N GLN A 757 -2.66 33.91 0.88
CA GLN A 757 -1.24 33.58 0.74
C GLN A 757 -0.41 34.76 1.25
N LYS A 758 -0.41 34.96 2.59
CA LYS A 758 0.47 35.95 3.24
C LYS A 758 1.78 35.25 3.63
N GLU A 759 2.84 36.02 3.84
CA GLU A 759 4.18 35.48 4.17
C GLU A 759 4.17 34.46 5.35
N ARG A 760 3.33 34.72 6.37
CA ARG A 760 3.27 33.90 7.60
C ARG A 760 2.05 33.01 7.72
N VAL A 761 1.01 33.23 6.95
CA VAL A 761 -0.26 32.46 7.07
C VAL A 761 -0.85 32.23 5.70
N SER A 762 -1.22 30.98 5.42
CA SER A 762 -2.05 30.64 4.25
C SER A 762 -3.28 29.84 4.66
N MET A 763 -4.37 30.03 3.94
CA MET A 763 -5.64 29.35 4.16
C MET A 763 -6.09 28.68 2.87
N ASN A 764 -6.40 27.39 2.95
CA ASN A 764 -6.96 26.59 1.86
C ASN A 764 -8.34 26.10 2.24
N VAL A 765 -9.28 26.16 1.29
CA VAL A 765 -10.63 25.58 1.41
C VAL A 765 -10.83 24.64 0.23
N GLN A 766 -11.37 23.45 0.49
CA GLN A 766 -11.70 22.45 -0.52
C GLN A 766 -13.09 21.90 -0.28
N PHE A 767 -13.81 21.63 -1.35
CA PHE A 767 -15.11 20.95 -1.36
C PHE A 767 -15.04 19.79 -2.33
N ASP A 768 -15.47 18.61 -1.88
CA ASP A 768 -15.44 17.37 -2.63
C ASP A 768 -16.82 16.76 -2.75
N VAL A 769 -17.12 16.17 -3.91
CA VAL A 769 -18.27 15.31 -4.16
C VAL A 769 -17.75 13.99 -4.72
N GLN A 770 -17.97 12.90 -3.99
CA GLN A 770 -17.70 11.55 -4.46
C GLN A 770 -18.99 10.88 -4.92
N ASN A 771 -18.89 9.99 -5.92
CA ASN A 771 -20.04 9.36 -6.57
C ASN A 771 -21.08 10.42 -7.02
N LEU A 772 -20.65 11.33 -7.89
CA LEU A 772 -21.44 12.49 -8.35
C LEU A 772 -22.80 12.09 -8.94
N THR A 773 -22.89 10.96 -9.62
CA THR A 773 -24.10 10.40 -10.22
C THR A 773 -25.01 9.73 -9.20
N ASN A 774 -24.54 9.47 -7.99
CA ASN A 774 -25.22 8.70 -6.96
C ASN A 774 -25.57 7.27 -7.44
N GLU A 775 -24.63 6.65 -8.15
CA GLU A 775 -24.78 5.28 -8.63
C GLU A 775 -24.83 4.30 -7.46
N LEU A 776 -25.82 3.42 -7.44
CA LEU A 776 -25.85 2.28 -6.54
C LEU A 776 -24.91 1.20 -7.11
N PHE A 777 -24.05 0.63 -6.27
CA PHE A 777 -23.14 -0.42 -6.71
C PHE A 777 -22.75 -1.34 -5.57
N LEU A 778 -22.30 -2.53 -5.93
CA LEU A 778 -21.72 -3.52 -5.03
C LEU A 778 -20.21 -3.62 -5.25
N TYR A 779 -19.44 -3.80 -4.17
CA TYR A 779 -18.05 -4.25 -4.25
C TYR A 779 -17.99 -5.74 -4.57
N ASN A 780 -18.75 -6.56 -3.84
CA ASN A 780 -18.91 -8.00 -3.98
C ASN A 780 -20.33 -8.41 -3.55
N PHE A 781 -20.75 -9.61 -3.94
CA PHE A 781 -22.03 -10.17 -3.57
C PHE A 781 -21.90 -11.66 -3.31
N GLU A 782 -22.25 -12.09 -2.07
CA GLU A 782 -22.23 -13.48 -1.57
C GLU A 782 -20.94 -14.25 -1.95
N SER A 783 -19.80 -13.53 -2.01
CA SER A 783 -18.52 -14.17 -2.21
C SER A 783 -18.22 -15.09 -1.03
N VAL A 784 -17.84 -16.35 -1.29
CA VAL A 784 -17.40 -17.33 -0.27
C VAL A 784 -16.32 -16.75 0.63
N PHE A 785 -15.46 -15.89 0.07
CA PHE A 785 -14.31 -15.36 0.79
C PHE A 785 -14.53 -13.97 1.41
N SER A 786 -15.50 -13.19 0.90
CA SER A 786 -15.67 -11.77 1.23
C SER A 786 -17.10 -11.37 1.64
N GLY A 787 -18.11 -12.23 1.43
CA GLY A 787 -19.52 -11.92 1.70
C GLY A 787 -20.10 -10.86 0.76
N THR A 788 -20.96 -9.98 1.29
CA THR A 788 -21.64 -8.90 0.54
C THR A 788 -21.26 -7.54 1.09
N HIS A 789 -20.84 -6.60 0.20
CA HIS A 789 -20.56 -5.21 0.58
C HIS A 789 -21.11 -4.20 -0.41
N VAL A 790 -21.87 -3.25 0.12
CA VAL A 790 -22.50 -2.16 -0.65
C VAL A 790 -21.58 -0.96 -0.73
N GLY A 791 -21.41 -0.43 -1.94
CA GLY A 791 -20.63 0.77 -2.18
C GLY A 791 -21.24 2.03 -1.56
N PHE A 792 -20.48 3.09 -1.49
CA PHE A 792 -20.91 4.35 -0.91
C PHE A 792 -21.86 5.12 -1.85
N PRO A 793 -22.92 5.76 -1.33
CA PRO A 793 -23.75 6.68 -2.09
C PRO A 793 -23.00 7.98 -2.36
N ARG A 794 -23.66 8.98 -2.97
CA ARG A 794 -23.04 10.31 -3.11
C ARG A 794 -22.62 10.88 -1.76
N LEU A 795 -21.33 11.23 -1.66
CA LEU A 795 -20.74 11.83 -0.48
C LEU A 795 -20.34 13.27 -0.74
N PHE A 796 -20.60 14.13 0.22
CA PHE A 796 -20.13 15.52 0.24
C PHE A 796 -19.14 15.69 1.37
N SER A 797 -18.03 16.41 1.14
CA SER A 797 -17.13 16.82 2.21
C SER A 797 -16.56 18.22 1.96
N GLY A 798 -16.27 18.94 3.06
CA GLY A 798 -15.59 20.20 3.04
C GLY A 798 -14.36 20.16 3.95
N ARG A 799 -13.27 20.80 3.52
CA ARG A 799 -12.00 20.87 4.26
C ARG A 799 -11.54 22.31 4.38
N LEU A 800 -11.12 22.70 5.56
CA LEU A 800 -10.43 23.97 5.86
C LEU A 800 -9.05 23.65 6.39
N SER A 801 -8.01 24.22 5.80
CA SER A 801 -6.62 24.09 6.26
C SER A 801 -6.00 25.46 6.47
N LEU A 802 -5.43 25.67 7.65
CA LEU A 802 -4.66 26.87 8.02
C LEU A 802 -3.19 26.45 8.19
N ARG A 803 -2.29 27.09 7.44
CA ARG A 803 -0.86 26.84 7.51
C ARG A 803 -0.14 28.07 8.01
N PHE A 804 0.79 27.89 8.92
CA PHE A 804 1.62 28.92 9.55
C PHE A 804 3.09 28.65 9.20
N LYS A 805 3.84 29.73 8.85
CA LYS A 805 5.28 29.71 8.58
C LYS A 805 6.05 30.52 9.63
#